data_b69a275d7216614fa85c7e676cb524b1
#
_entry.id   b69a275d7216614fa85c7e676cb524b1
#
_cell.length_a   1.000
_cell.length_b   1.000
_cell.length_c   1.000
_cell.angle_alpha   90.00
_cell.angle_beta   90.00
_cell.angle_gamma   90.00
#
_symmetry.space_group_name_H-M   'P 1'
#
loop_
_entity.id
_entity.type
_entity.pdbx_description
1 polymer ?
#
loop_
_entity_poly.entity_id
_entity_poly.type
_entity_poly.pdbx_seq_one_letter_code
_entity_poly.pdbx_strand_id
1 'polypeptide(L)'
;MPNQTNLYETKSLADVLSELKVLPLNGLSDEEVKQRQALYGLNEVVEKKQHLLLLFLKHFWGLTAIMLELTIVLSFLLQKYVDVYLIGGLMLFNAIIGFIQESKAAKTVQALKQSLQVNVRVLRNTKWQQVTANQLVPGDIIRVRTGDFITADAKIIHGVAGADQSALTGESLLISKKEGDMLFSGSIIKNGECNAVVTATGIKTFFGKTIQLVQMAKPRLHMEEVVANVVKILFSIVLVFVGITIAVSLLRGETFLSMLPLVLILLVTAVPVAMPAMFTVSMAKGSQQLAAKGILVSRLSATEDAATLTTLCIDKTGTITQNKLSIQDIEPSENFTIDDILRFGVLASVAANNDPIDLAFLKKAAENKTESSDYKQISFTPFSAAIKRTEAIVEKGGKQFKVMKGAYNTIKSLCNLKQSKLDKMVDVWAAKGFKTMAVAIQRDNIITLVGIVALIDPPLADSAQMIAGIKELGVNVKMLTGDALPIAKEIALQVGIGDDIVAAGLLREFAPGSDSHSIIVAHNGFAEVLPEDKFTIVKTLQQYHEITGMTGDGVNDAPALKQAEVGIAVKSATDAAKQAASVILLHEGLESIISLITVGRTIHHRITNWVVSKISKTLFTVVYVCTAYIITGQFVVSAFDMVLLLFIIDFVTLTLSTDIVSWSKKPDSWKIKPLVKDGFLLGLFLIAEALVWLFIGKKYFNLTEIGQLHSFGFATLFFASIFNIFVVRTPTRFYKNPIGKNLLLAIIADIILACFILSIGLPGFTTVPIIVTVSSLLYFTFCSLIINDWVKLKANYQTS
;
A
#
# COMPACT_ATOMS: atom_id res chain seq x y z
N MET A 1 -6.12 35.90 -6.47
CA MET A 1 -4.95 36.20 -7.33
C MET A 1 -5.11 35.38 -8.60
N PRO A 2 -4.95 35.95 -9.80
CA PRO A 2 -5.05 35.17 -11.05
C PRO A 2 -3.97 34.07 -11.07
N ASN A 3 -4.32 32.95 -11.65
CA ASN A 3 -3.49 31.74 -11.69
C ASN A 3 -2.15 32.04 -12.41
N GLN A 4 -1.01 31.93 -11.73
CA GLN A 4 0.29 32.05 -12.38
C GLN A 4 0.50 31.05 -13.53
N THR A 5 -0.13 29.89 -13.46
CA THR A 5 -0.11 28.85 -14.50
C THR A 5 -0.76 29.35 -15.80
N ASN A 6 -1.88 30.05 -15.73
CA ASN A 6 -2.54 30.64 -16.90
C ASN A 6 -1.73 31.82 -17.49
N LEU A 7 -0.88 32.45 -16.67
CA LEU A 7 -0.07 33.59 -17.12
C LEU A 7 1.03 33.16 -18.11
N TYR A 8 1.66 31.99 -17.90
CA TYR A 8 2.71 31.47 -18.77
C TYR A 8 2.18 30.68 -19.98
N GLU A 9 0.93 30.24 -19.95
CA GLU A 9 0.30 29.56 -21.09
C GLU A 9 0.16 30.47 -22.30
N THR A 10 -0.25 31.71 -22.08
CA THR A 10 -0.48 32.73 -23.14
C THR A 10 0.75 33.52 -23.53
N LYS A 11 1.79 33.56 -22.72
CA LYS A 11 3.05 34.28 -22.99
C LYS A 11 3.87 33.59 -24.08
N SER A 12 4.59 34.36 -24.89
CA SER A 12 5.56 33.79 -25.83
C SER A 12 6.71 33.10 -25.07
N LEU A 13 7.38 32.14 -25.71
CA LEU A 13 8.55 31.46 -25.12
C LEU A 13 9.67 32.47 -24.77
N ALA A 14 9.90 33.46 -25.63
CA ALA A 14 10.92 34.50 -25.42
C ALA A 14 10.63 35.33 -24.17
N ASP A 15 9.36 35.70 -23.94
CA ASP A 15 8.96 36.46 -22.76
C ASP A 15 9.15 35.63 -21.47
N VAL A 16 8.79 34.35 -21.51
CA VAL A 16 8.96 33.44 -20.37
C VAL A 16 10.44 33.28 -20.00
N LEU A 17 11.31 33.04 -20.98
CA LEU A 17 12.75 32.91 -20.76
C LEU A 17 13.36 34.20 -20.21
N SER A 18 12.95 35.37 -20.73
CA SER A 18 13.39 36.69 -20.26
C SER A 18 12.93 36.93 -18.81
N GLU A 19 11.66 36.64 -18.47
CA GLU A 19 11.11 36.83 -17.13
C GLU A 19 11.78 35.91 -16.10
N LEU A 20 12.00 34.68 -16.49
CA LEU A 20 12.71 33.70 -15.64
C LEU A 20 14.25 33.94 -15.64
N LYS A 21 14.77 34.84 -16.46
CA LYS A 21 16.18 35.13 -16.60
C LYS A 21 17.03 33.88 -16.82
N VAL A 22 16.67 33.08 -17.83
CA VAL A 22 17.30 31.77 -18.11
C VAL A 22 17.81 31.76 -19.57
N LEU A 23 19.05 31.32 -19.74
CA LEU A 23 19.61 31.03 -21.05
C LEU A 23 19.45 29.55 -21.38
N PRO A 24 18.76 29.19 -22.50
CA PRO A 24 18.44 27.78 -22.83
C PRO A 24 19.67 26.87 -22.96
N LEU A 25 20.83 27.40 -23.29
CA LEU A 25 22.03 26.59 -23.49
C LEU A 25 22.86 26.40 -22.21
N ASN A 26 22.71 27.27 -21.21
CA ASN A 26 23.55 27.29 -20.01
C ASN A 26 22.84 26.69 -18.79
N GLY A 27 21.50 26.81 -18.72
CA GLY A 27 20.73 26.51 -17.50
C GLY A 27 21.04 27.46 -16.35
N LEU A 28 20.62 27.11 -15.14
CA LEU A 28 20.89 27.89 -13.93
C LEU A 28 22.24 27.52 -13.31
N SER A 29 22.88 28.46 -12.64
CA SER A 29 24.03 28.22 -11.77
C SER A 29 23.56 27.65 -10.40
N ASP A 30 24.46 27.00 -9.65
CA ASP A 30 24.13 26.46 -8.33
C ASP A 30 23.77 27.56 -7.31
N GLU A 31 24.33 28.73 -7.45
CA GLU A 31 24.00 29.92 -6.63
C GLU A 31 22.57 30.41 -6.93
N GLU A 32 22.20 30.49 -8.20
CA GLU A 32 20.85 30.90 -8.62
C GLU A 32 19.82 29.88 -8.15
N VAL A 33 20.14 28.57 -8.23
CA VAL A 33 19.27 27.51 -7.72
C VAL A 33 19.02 27.68 -6.21
N LYS A 34 20.06 27.90 -5.41
CA LYS A 34 19.93 28.15 -3.95
C LYS A 34 19.07 29.37 -3.65
N GLN A 35 19.28 30.47 -4.37
CA GLN A 35 18.48 31.67 -4.23
C GLN A 35 17.00 31.42 -4.57
N ARG A 36 16.75 30.68 -5.65
CA ARG A 36 15.39 30.33 -6.08
C ARG A 36 14.72 29.34 -5.13
N GLN A 37 15.46 28.38 -4.58
CA GLN A 37 14.96 27.50 -3.53
C GLN A 37 14.56 28.27 -2.26
N ALA A 38 15.34 29.29 -1.88
CA ALA A 38 14.98 30.15 -0.74
C ALA A 38 13.72 31.00 -1.02
N LEU A 39 13.51 31.43 -2.29
CA LEU A 39 12.38 32.27 -2.69
C LEU A 39 11.10 31.46 -2.95
N TYR A 40 11.18 30.33 -3.67
CA TYR A 40 10.04 29.56 -4.12
C TYR A 40 9.75 28.32 -3.26
N GLY A 41 10.70 27.90 -2.41
CA GLY A 41 10.66 26.66 -1.67
C GLY A 41 11.07 25.45 -2.53
N LEU A 42 10.94 24.27 -1.96
CA LEU A 42 11.14 23.02 -2.66
C LEU A 42 9.90 22.67 -3.54
N ASN A 43 10.10 21.91 -4.61
CA ASN A 43 9.03 21.42 -5.46
C ASN A 43 8.30 20.25 -4.77
N GLU A 44 7.62 20.57 -3.70
CA GLU A 44 6.80 19.62 -2.94
C GLU A 44 5.51 20.31 -2.47
N VAL A 45 4.44 19.54 -2.34
CA VAL A 45 3.23 20.01 -1.66
C VAL A 45 3.48 19.87 -0.17
N VAL A 46 3.87 20.97 0.47
CA VAL A 46 4.22 21.00 1.88
C VAL A 46 2.98 20.64 2.71
N GLU A 47 2.97 19.47 3.32
CA GLU A 47 2.09 19.20 4.45
C GLU A 47 2.44 20.22 5.54
N LYS A 48 1.45 21.00 6.01
CA LYS A 48 1.67 21.98 7.09
C LYS A 48 2.39 21.28 8.23
N LYS A 49 3.65 21.66 8.48
CA LYS A 49 4.38 21.20 9.67
C LYS A 49 3.56 21.61 10.88
N GLN A 50 2.95 20.64 11.54
CA GLN A 50 2.24 20.90 12.78
C GLN A 50 3.27 21.32 13.83
N HIS A 51 3.03 22.41 14.54
CA HIS A 51 3.88 22.80 15.66
C HIS A 51 3.87 21.67 16.70
N LEU A 52 5.06 21.26 17.14
CA LEU A 52 5.22 20.17 18.13
C LEU A 52 4.37 20.39 19.38
N LEU A 53 4.25 21.65 19.82
CA LEU A 53 3.41 22.01 20.96
C LEU A 53 1.91 21.79 20.69
N LEU A 54 1.43 22.13 19.48
CA LEU A 54 0.03 21.88 19.10
C LEU A 54 -0.26 20.38 18.95
N LEU A 55 0.72 19.60 18.46
CA LEU A 55 0.60 18.15 18.38
C LEU A 55 0.50 17.53 19.79
N PHE A 56 1.28 18.02 20.75
CA PHE A 56 1.20 17.60 22.15
C PHE A 56 -0.14 18.02 22.80
N LEU A 57 -0.55 19.28 22.63
CA LEU A 57 -1.81 19.79 23.18
C LEU A 57 -3.04 19.09 22.62
N LYS A 58 -2.96 18.57 21.39
CA LYS A 58 -4.05 17.79 20.77
C LYS A 58 -4.43 16.54 21.59
N HIS A 59 -3.49 15.97 22.38
CA HIS A 59 -3.76 14.83 23.24
C HIS A 59 -4.67 15.16 24.43
N PHE A 60 -4.84 16.45 24.77
CA PHE A 60 -5.79 16.94 25.74
C PHE A 60 -7.17 17.27 25.11
N TRP A 61 -7.35 17.03 23.82
CA TRP A 61 -8.57 17.30 23.07
C TRP A 61 -9.11 16.02 22.48
N GLY A 62 -10.25 15.58 22.93
CA GLY A 62 -10.91 14.36 22.48
C GLY A 62 -11.87 13.83 23.53
N LEU A 63 -12.78 12.96 23.13
CA LEU A 63 -13.83 12.46 24.00
C LEU A 63 -13.28 11.90 25.33
N THR A 64 -12.21 11.14 25.26
CA THR A 64 -11.58 10.52 26.42
C THR A 64 -10.91 11.56 27.34
N ALA A 65 -10.17 12.51 26.76
CA ALA A 65 -9.52 13.56 27.53
C ALA A 65 -10.57 14.41 28.24
N ILE A 66 -11.63 14.85 27.57
CA ILE A 66 -12.73 15.60 28.11
C ILE A 66 -13.41 14.83 29.27
N MET A 67 -13.62 13.52 29.11
CA MET A 67 -14.22 12.72 30.20
C MET A 67 -13.30 12.60 31.42
N LEU A 68 -11.99 12.48 31.24
CA LEU A 68 -11.02 12.49 32.33
C LEU A 68 -10.97 13.89 33.01
N GLU A 69 -10.98 14.95 32.22
CA GLU A 69 -11.05 16.33 32.73
C GLU A 69 -12.30 16.56 33.55
N LEU A 70 -13.47 16.12 33.07
CA LEU A 70 -14.72 16.15 33.81
C LEU A 70 -14.64 15.34 35.11
N THR A 71 -13.96 14.19 35.08
CA THR A 71 -13.73 13.37 36.27
C THR A 71 -12.83 14.10 37.27
N ILE A 72 -11.78 14.78 36.82
CA ILE A 72 -10.91 15.61 37.68
C ILE A 72 -11.71 16.74 38.34
N VAL A 73 -12.49 17.49 37.54
CA VAL A 73 -13.34 18.59 38.07
C VAL A 73 -14.32 18.06 39.08
N LEU A 74 -14.97 16.94 38.81
CA LEU A 74 -15.94 16.35 39.71
C LEU A 74 -15.30 15.80 40.99
N SER A 75 -14.15 15.16 40.91
CA SER A 75 -13.36 14.69 42.05
C SER A 75 -12.93 15.89 42.93
N PHE A 76 -12.58 17.02 42.30
CA PHE A 76 -12.26 18.25 43.02
C PHE A 76 -13.48 18.79 43.80
N LEU A 77 -14.65 18.82 43.13
CA LEU A 77 -15.90 19.27 43.78
C LEU A 77 -16.33 18.35 44.95
N LEU A 78 -16.03 17.06 44.84
CA LEU A 78 -16.27 16.05 45.88
C LEU A 78 -15.17 16.00 46.94
N GLN A 79 -14.19 16.93 46.90
CA GLN A 79 -13.06 17.04 47.83
C GLN A 79 -12.13 15.81 47.83
N LYS A 80 -12.13 15.00 46.77
CA LYS A 80 -11.25 13.85 46.56
C LYS A 80 -9.94 14.28 45.91
N TYR A 81 -9.16 15.10 46.61
CA TYR A 81 -7.94 15.73 46.08
C TYR A 81 -6.88 14.71 45.61
N VAL A 82 -6.78 13.54 46.24
CA VAL A 82 -5.87 12.48 45.83
C VAL A 82 -6.21 11.99 44.41
N ASP A 83 -7.49 11.75 44.13
CA ASP A 83 -7.95 11.36 42.79
C ASP A 83 -7.61 12.43 41.73
N VAL A 84 -7.75 13.71 42.08
CA VAL A 84 -7.45 14.85 41.20
C VAL A 84 -5.98 14.82 40.77
N TYR A 85 -5.05 14.70 41.71
CA TYR A 85 -3.61 14.69 41.42
C TYR A 85 -3.21 13.44 40.64
N LEU A 86 -3.75 12.29 41.02
CA LEU A 86 -3.39 11.02 40.38
C LEU A 86 -3.95 10.90 38.97
N ILE A 87 -5.23 11.22 38.75
CA ILE A 87 -5.87 11.22 37.43
C ILE A 87 -5.21 12.25 36.51
N GLY A 88 -4.90 13.45 37.04
CA GLY A 88 -4.21 14.51 36.32
C GLY A 88 -2.79 14.10 35.92
N GLY A 89 -2.05 13.48 36.82
CA GLY A 89 -0.72 12.94 36.57
C GLY A 89 -0.71 11.82 35.48
N LEU A 90 -1.64 10.89 35.58
CA LEU A 90 -1.83 9.83 34.58
C LEU A 90 -2.25 10.38 33.22
N MET A 91 -3.11 11.39 33.15
CA MET A 91 -3.53 12.07 31.92
C MET A 91 -2.34 12.75 31.25
N LEU A 92 -1.49 13.45 32.01
CA LEU A 92 -0.27 14.07 31.50
C LEU A 92 0.73 13.03 30.97
N PHE A 93 0.93 11.95 31.71
CA PHE A 93 1.82 10.87 31.32
C PHE A 93 1.34 10.18 30.03
N ASN A 94 0.03 9.93 29.90
CA ASN A 94 -0.57 9.37 28.69
C ASN A 94 -0.39 10.30 27.48
N ALA A 95 -0.55 11.61 27.68
CA ALA A 95 -0.30 12.61 26.65
C ALA A 95 1.18 12.59 26.17
N ILE A 96 2.13 12.46 27.10
CA ILE A 96 3.57 12.37 26.77
C ILE A 96 3.86 11.11 25.97
N ILE A 97 3.38 9.95 26.41
CA ILE A 97 3.60 8.68 25.68
C ILE A 97 2.95 8.71 24.33
N GLY A 98 1.69 9.15 24.22
CA GLY A 98 0.99 9.29 22.94
C GLY A 98 1.75 10.18 21.95
N PHE A 99 2.24 11.32 22.43
CA PHE A 99 3.06 12.23 21.62
C PHE A 99 4.37 11.60 21.13
N ILE A 100 5.08 10.85 22.00
CA ILE A 100 6.31 10.15 21.61
C ILE A 100 6.03 9.09 20.54
N GLN A 101 4.95 8.33 20.71
CA GLN A 101 4.56 7.27 19.76
C GLN A 101 4.14 7.84 18.40
N GLU A 102 3.29 8.87 18.39
CA GLU A 102 2.84 9.55 17.16
C GLU A 102 4.02 10.18 16.43
N SER A 103 4.96 10.82 17.15
CA SER A 103 6.17 11.41 16.59
C SER A 103 7.11 10.36 15.97
N LYS A 104 7.31 9.20 16.61
CA LYS A 104 8.13 8.12 16.06
C LYS A 104 7.49 7.52 14.80
N ALA A 105 6.19 7.27 14.82
CA ALA A 105 5.47 6.75 13.67
C ALA A 105 5.50 7.72 12.47
N ALA A 106 5.27 9.02 12.72
CA ALA A 106 5.35 10.06 11.69
C ALA A 106 6.75 10.14 11.03
N LYS A 107 7.83 10.05 11.82
CA LYS A 107 9.20 10.02 11.30
C LYS A 107 9.45 8.81 10.41
N THR A 108 8.95 7.63 10.77
CA THR A 108 9.10 6.41 9.96
C THR A 108 8.39 6.55 8.62
N VAL A 109 7.16 7.07 8.61
CA VAL A 109 6.39 7.34 7.39
C VAL A 109 7.10 8.36 6.50
N GLN A 110 7.64 9.43 7.10
CA GLN A 110 8.37 10.47 6.36
C GLN A 110 9.64 9.91 5.69
N ALA A 111 10.41 9.08 6.39
CA ALA A 111 11.60 8.44 5.83
C ALA A 111 11.25 7.52 4.63
N LEU A 112 10.14 6.78 4.71
CA LEU A 112 9.64 5.97 3.59
C LEU A 112 9.24 6.82 2.39
N LYS A 113 8.51 7.93 2.60
CA LYS A 113 8.15 8.89 1.54
C LYS A 113 9.38 9.47 0.84
N GLN A 114 10.46 9.76 1.57
CA GLN A 114 11.70 10.29 0.98
C GLN A 114 12.40 9.28 0.07
N SER A 115 12.25 7.98 0.32
CA SER A 115 12.84 6.93 -0.53
C SER A 115 12.14 6.79 -1.90
N LEU A 116 10.99 7.44 -2.10
CA LEU A 116 10.15 7.35 -3.31
C LEU A 116 10.32 8.55 -4.26
N GLN A 117 11.39 9.34 -4.10
CA GLN A 117 11.59 10.55 -4.90
C GLN A 117 11.93 10.21 -6.36
N VAL A 118 11.26 10.90 -7.29
CA VAL A 118 11.53 10.85 -8.73
C VAL A 118 12.75 11.67 -9.06
N ASN A 119 13.60 11.17 -9.95
CA ASN A 119 14.73 11.89 -10.48
C ASN A 119 14.39 12.55 -11.82
N VAL A 120 14.84 13.78 -12.01
CA VAL A 120 14.63 14.57 -13.22
C VAL A 120 15.99 14.97 -13.81
N ARG A 121 16.11 14.95 -15.12
CA ARG A 121 17.28 15.45 -15.82
C ARG A 121 17.17 16.96 -16.00
N VAL A 122 18.14 17.70 -15.45
CA VAL A 122 18.18 19.15 -15.52
C VAL A 122 19.50 19.62 -16.13
N LEU A 123 19.44 20.73 -16.85
CA LEU A 123 20.62 21.44 -17.31
C LEU A 123 20.98 22.51 -16.29
N ARG A 124 22.10 22.36 -15.61
CA ARG A 124 22.67 23.34 -14.69
C ARG A 124 24.18 23.48 -14.94
N ASN A 125 24.74 24.67 -14.83
CA ASN A 125 26.14 24.92 -15.09
C ASN A 125 26.62 24.35 -16.44
N THR A 126 25.81 24.50 -17.50
CA THR A 126 26.08 23.97 -18.87
C THR A 126 26.17 22.43 -18.97
N LYS A 127 25.83 21.67 -17.89
CA LYS A 127 25.89 20.21 -17.85
C LYS A 127 24.55 19.60 -17.50
N TRP A 128 24.21 18.51 -18.20
CA TRP A 128 23.07 17.69 -17.84
C TRP A 128 23.40 16.84 -16.62
N GLN A 129 22.56 16.93 -15.59
CA GLN A 129 22.67 16.16 -14.36
C GLN A 129 21.32 15.66 -13.90
N GLN A 130 21.32 14.60 -13.08
CA GLN A 130 20.11 14.11 -12.43
C GLN A 130 19.96 14.74 -11.05
N VAL A 131 18.79 15.32 -10.78
CA VAL A 131 18.42 15.82 -9.46
C VAL A 131 17.08 15.22 -9.04
N THR A 132 16.82 15.17 -7.75
CA THR A 132 15.50 14.77 -7.26
C THR A 132 14.46 15.82 -7.59
N ALA A 133 13.27 15.40 -7.98
CA ALA A 133 12.20 16.30 -8.43
C ALA A 133 11.85 17.41 -7.43
N ASN A 134 12.01 17.15 -6.12
CA ASN A 134 11.80 18.17 -5.09
C ASN A 134 12.81 19.34 -5.12
N GLN A 135 13.95 19.17 -5.80
CA GLN A 135 14.97 20.22 -5.94
C GLN A 135 14.76 21.12 -7.16
N LEU A 136 13.71 20.85 -7.96
CA LEU A 136 13.39 21.71 -9.10
C LEU A 136 12.95 23.09 -8.66
N VAL A 137 13.39 24.07 -9.42
CA VAL A 137 12.99 25.48 -9.22
C VAL A 137 12.48 26.10 -10.53
N PRO A 138 11.63 27.12 -10.49
CA PRO A 138 11.27 27.88 -11.69
C PRO A 138 12.51 28.41 -12.39
N GLY A 139 12.62 28.14 -13.70
CA GLY A 139 13.78 28.45 -14.52
C GLY A 139 14.75 27.28 -14.75
N ASP A 140 14.61 26.14 -14.09
CA ASP A 140 15.36 24.94 -14.46
C ASP A 140 14.98 24.49 -15.87
N ILE A 141 15.96 24.06 -16.65
CA ILE A 141 15.73 23.44 -17.96
C ILE A 141 15.74 21.94 -17.76
N ILE A 142 14.63 21.30 -18.04
CA ILE A 142 14.44 19.85 -17.92
C ILE A 142 14.41 19.18 -19.29
N ARG A 143 14.88 17.94 -19.35
CA ARG A 143 14.72 17.05 -20.51
C ARG A 143 13.80 15.92 -20.15
N VAL A 144 12.74 15.79 -20.92
CA VAL A 144 11.70 14.77 -20.71
C VAL A 144 11.53 13.90 -21.95
N ARG A 145 11.28 12.62 -21.74
CA ARG A 145 11.17 11.58 -22.77
C ARG A 145 9.97 10.69 -22.54
N THR A 146 9.68 9.85 -23.47
CA THR A 146 8.68 8.78 -23.32
C THR A 146 8.89 7.99 -22.04
N GLY A 147 7.84 7.90 -21.23
CA GLY A 147 7.85 7.24 -19.93
C GLY A 147 8.07 8.16 -18.73
N ASP A 148 8.54 9.39 -18.95
CA ASP A 148 8.79 10.34 -17.88
C ASP A 148 7.48 10.94 -17.34
N PHE A 149 7.45 11.16 -16.03
CA PHE A 149 6.39 11.87 -15.32
C PHE A 149 6.77 13.33 -15.15
N ILE A 150 5.89 14.24 -15.52
CA ILE A 150 6.11 15.69 -15.39
C ILE A 150 5.86 16.09 -13.95
N THR A 151 6.93 16.47 -13.25
CA THR A 151 6.91 16.78 -11.81
C THR A 151 6.72 18.25 -11.47
N ALA A 152 6.79 19.13 -12.47
CA ALA A 152 6.59 20.57 -12.34
C ALA A 152 5.98 21.12 -13.63
N ASP A 153 5.25 22.24 -13.59
CA ASP A 153 4.76 22.85 -14.82
C ASP A 153 5.94 23.42 -15.61
N ALA A 154 5.97 23.13 -16.90
CA ALA A 154 7.09 23.53 -17.76
C ALA A 154 6.60 23.95 -19.16
N LYS A 155 7.35 24.86 -19.82
CA LYS A 155 7.09 25.30 -21.20
C LYS A 155 8.15 24.71 -22.14
N ILE A 156 7.71 24.09 -23.24
CA ILE A 156 8.62 23.42 -24.19
C ILE A 156 9.48 24.47 -24.89
N ILE A 157 10.80 24.27 -24.84
CA ILE A 157 11.81 25.10 -25.53
C ILE A 157 12.15 24.51 -26.90
N HIS A 158 12.26 23.17 -26.99
CA HIS A 158 12.62 22.48 -28.23
C HIS A 158 12.15 21.04 -28.19
N GLY A 159 11.70 20.52 -29.34
CA GLY A 159 11.21 19.15 -29.48
C GLY A 159 9.69 19.04 -29.50
N VAL A 160 9.22 17.79 -29.58
CA VAL A 160 7.79 17.46 -29.61
C VAL A 160 7.53 16.29 -28.69
N ALA A 161 6.47 16.37 -27.89
CA ALA A 161 6.09 15.31 -26.98
C ALA A 161 4.58 15.11 -26.96
N GLY A 162 4.12 13.87 -26.97
CA GLY A 162 2.73 13.53 -26.71
C GLY A 162 2.51 13.34 -25.23
N ALA A 163 1.74 14.24 -24.61
CA ALA A 163 1.43 14.21 -23.18
C ALA A 163 0.04 13.64 -22.93
N ASP A 164 -0.02 12.67 -22.03
CA ASP A 164 -1.26 12.17 -21.45
C ASP A 164 -1.60 13.01 -20.21
N GLN A 165 -2.69 13.71 -20.28
CA GLN A 165 -3.20 14.60 -19.23
C GLN A 165 -4.44 14.05 -18.53
N SER A 166 -4.75 12.76 -18.71
CA SER A 166 -5.95 12.11 -18.16
C SER A 166 -6.07 12.24 -16.64
N ALA A 167 -4.92 12.22 -15.94
CA ALA A 167 -4.89 12.43 -14.50
C ALA A 167 -5.32 13.85 -14.06
N LEU A 168 -5.32 14.81 -14.98
CA LEU A 168 -5.65 16.22 -14.73
C LEU A 168 -7.06 16.57 -15.22
N THR A 169 -7.42 16.10 -16.41
CA THR A 169 -8.65 16.47 -17.11
C THR A 169 -9.75 15.42 -17.02
N GLY A 170 -9.39 14.17 -16.65
CA GLY A 170 -10.30 13.03 -16.70
C GLY A 170 -10.50 12.46 -18.11
N GLU A 171 -9.94 13.08 -19.15
CA GLU A 171 -10.06 12.65 -20.54
C GLU A 171 -8.77 11.99 -21.02
N SER A 172 -8.86 10.75 -21.54
CA SER A 172 -7.72 9.95 -22.01
C SER A 172 -7.23 10.36 -23.40
N LEU A 173 -7.20 11.64 -23.72
CA LEU A 173 -6.73 12.15 -25.00
C LEU A 173 -5.23 12.42 -24.94
N LEU A 174 -4.49 11.81 -25.88
CA LEU A 174 -3.09 12.12 -26.11
C LEU A 174 -2.98 13.48 -26.80
N ILE A 175 -2.43 14.48 -26.10
CA ILE A 175 -2.26 15.83 -26.64
C ILE A 175 -0.84 15.98 -27.15
N SER A 176 -0.66 16.24 -28.45
CA SER A 176 0.62 16.56 -29.02
C SER A 176 1.02 17.98 -28.61
N LYS A 177 2.18 18.12 -27.97
CA LYS A 177 2.77 19.38 -27.49
C LYS A 177 4.04 19.67 -28.26
N LYS A 178 4.18 20.91 -28.70
CA LYS A 178 5.30 21.42 -29.49
C LYS A 178 5.96 22.61 -28.81
N GLU A 179 6.97 23.15 -29.42
CA GLU A 179 7.67 24.35 -28.92
C GLU A 179 6.68 25.48 -28.59
N GLY A 180 6.84 26.05 -27.40
CA GLY A 180 5.95 27.08 -26.87
C GLY A 180 4.72 26.57 -26.11
N ASP A 181 4.41 25.25 -26.15
CA ASP A 181 3.29 24.68 -25.41
C ASP A 181 3.66 24.37 -23.96
N MET A 182 2.65 24.30 -23.10
CA MET A 182 2.83 23.95 -21.69
C MET A 182 2.69 22.43 -21.45
N LEU A 183 3.62 21.90 -20.66
CA LEU A 183 3.52 20.60 -20.00
C LEU A 183 3.10 20.84 -18.54
N PHE A 184 2.02 20.21 -18.12
CA PHE A 184 1.52 20.35 -16.76
C PHE A 184 2.03 19.23 -15.84
N SER A 185 2.39 19.58 -14.61
CA SER A 185 2.70 18.63 -13.57
C SER A 185 1.57 17.61 -13.41
N GLY A 186 1.91 16.35 -13.25
CA GLY A 186 0.92 15.25 -13.21
C GLY A 186 0.67 14.58 -14.56
N SER A 187 1.18 15.13 -15.67
CA SER A 187 1.10 14.52 -17.01
C SER A 187 2.19 13.46 -17.21
N ILE A 188 1.94 12.54 -18.12
CA ILE A 188 2.87 11.47 -18.51
C ILE A 188 3.23 11.64 -19.98
N ILE A 189 4.50 11.56 -20.33
CA ILE A 189 4.95 11.57 -21.71
C ILE A 189 4.78 10.18 -22.32
N LYS A 190 3.85 10.04 -23.26
CA LYS A 190 3.56 8.78 -23.96
C LYS A 190 4.44 8.54 -25.19
N ASN A 191 4.85 9.63 -25.85
CA ASN A 191 5.75 9.54 -27.01
C ASN A 191 6.56 10.84 -27.17
N GLY A 192 7.69 10.75 -27.87
CA GLY A 192 8.55 11.89 -28.18
C GLY A 192 9.52 12.25 -27.07
N GLU A 193 10.26 13.33 -27.31
CA GLU A 193 11.26 13.89 -26.40
C GLU A 193 11.30 15.41 -26.59
N CYS A 194 11.42 16.15 -25.48
CA CYS A 194 11.57 17.60 -25.54
C CYS A 194 12.40 18.15 -24.38
N ASN A 195 12.93 19.36 -24.57
CA ASN A 195 13.50 20.18 -23.52
C ASN A 195 12.48 21.26 -23.13
N ALA A 196 12.30 21.50 -21.85
CA ALA A 196 11.33 22.47 -21.35
C ALA A 196 11.90 23.29 -20.18
N VAL A 197 11.47 24.55 -20.04
CA VAL A 197 11.79 25.37 -18.88
C VAL A 197 10.70 25.26 -17.83
N VAL A 198 11.07 24.98 -16.59
CA VAL A 198 10.17 24.92 -15.44
C VAL A 198 9.60 26.31 -15.16
N THR A 199 8.27 26.43 -15.13
CA THR A 199 7.57 27.70 -14.90
C THR A 199 6.94 27.80 -13.52
N ALA A 200 6.50 26.68 -12.95
CA ALA A 200 5.91 26.64 -11.61
C ALA A 200 6.26 25.32 -10.90
N THR A 201 6.41 25.38 -9.56
CA THR A 201 6.76 24.26 -8.69
C THR A 201 5.82 24.14 -7.50
N GLY A 202 5.71 22.93 -6.92
CA GLY A 202 4.96 22.65 -5.70
C GLY A 202 3.47 22.99 -5.80
N ILE A 203 2.97 23.69 -4.81
CA ILE A 203 1.56 24.10 -4.69
C ILE A 203 1.10 25.05 -5.82
N LYS A 204 2.06 25.71 -6.49
CA LYS A 204 1.77 26.65 -7.59
C LYS A 204 1.56 25.95 -8.94
N THR A 205 1.87 24.67 -9.05
CA THR A 205 1.61 23.88 -10.26
C THR A 205 0.12 23.64 -10.46
N PHE A 206 -0.28 23.33 -11.67
CA PHE A 206 -1.65 22.98 -12.01
C PHE A 206 -2.16 21.79 -11.16
N PHE A 207 -1.33 20.76 -11.01
CA PHE A 207 -1.66 19.58 -10.21
C PHE A 207 -1.57 19.84 -8.71
N GLY A 208 -0.65 20.68 -8.25
CA GLY A 208 -0.48 21.01 -6.83
C GLY A 208 -1.74 21.57 -6.18
N LYS A 209 -2.53 22.34 -6.92
CA LYS A 209 -3.83 22.86 -6.47
C LYS A 209 -4.88 21.77 -6.35
N THR A 210 -4.92 20.86 -7.30
CA THR A 210 -5.84 19.70 -7.29
C THR A 210 -5.51 18.77 -6.14
N ILE A 211 -4.23 18.49 -5.87
CA ILE A 211 -3.80 17.68 -4.72
C ILE A 211 -4.25 18.31 -3.40
N GLN A 212 -4.18 19.64 -3.26
CA GLN A 212 -4.62 20.32 -2.04
C GLN A 212 -6.12 20.08 -1.76
N LEU A 213 -6.95 20.06 -2.80
CA LEU A 213 -8.38 19.74 -2.69
C LEU A 213 -8.61 18.26 -2.37
N VAL A 214 -7.83 17.36 -2.99
CA VAL A 214 -7.91 15.89 -2.76
C VAL A 214 -7.36 15.48 -1.40
N GLN A 215 -6.34 16.17 -0.87
CA GLN A 215 -5.82 15.94 0.50
C GLN A 215 -6.83 16.31 1.59
N MET A 216 -7.80 17.17 1.29
CA MET A 216 -8.92 17.46 2.21
C MET A 216 -9.92 16.30 2.27
N ALA A 217 -10.01 15.47 1.24
CA ALA A 217 -10.80 14.24 1.21
C ALA A 217 -9.89 13.05 1.53
N LYS A 218 -9.59 12.84 2.83
CA LYS A 218 -8.88 11.63 3.27
C LYS A 218 -9.74 10.41 2.97
N PRO A 219 -9.28 9.44 2.15
CA PRO A 219 -10.01 8.19 2.00
C PRO A 219 -10.07 7.52 3.38
N ARG A 220 -11.26 7.14 3.82
CA ARG A 220 -11.43 6.38 5.07
C ARG A 220 -10.86 4.99 4.84
N LEU A 221 -10.03 4.52 5.77
CA LEU A 221 -9.57 3.15 5.79
C LEU A 221 -10.78 2.23 6.11
N HIS A 222 -10.91 1.11 5.45
CA HIS A 222 -11.98 0.12 5.73
C HIS A 222 -11.98 -0.29 7.20
N MET A 223 -10.81 -0.41 7.75
CA MET A 223 -10.56 -0.70 9.15
C MET A 223 -11.13 0.36 10.10
N GLU A 224 -11.05 1.65 9.78
CA GLU A 224 -11.61 2.73 10.62
C GLU A 224 -13.13 2.60 10.76
N GLU A 225 -13.82 2.19 9.71
CA GLU A 225 -15.26 1.96 9.72
C GLU A 225 -15.65 0.77 10.60
N VAL A 226 -14.92 -0.36 10.47
CA VAL A 226 -15.12 -1.54 11.32
C VAL A 226 -14.99 -1.18 12.79
N VAL A 227 -13.94 -0.45 13.14
CA VAL A 227 -13.69 -0.05 14.52
C VAL A 227 -14.73 0.94 15.02
N ALA A 228 -15.15 1.91 14.21
CA ALA A 228 -16.23 2.83 14.60
C ALA A 228 -17.52 2.08 14.94
N ASN A 229 -17.84 1.02 14.21
CA ASN A 229 -19.00 0.18 14.49
C ASN A 229 -18.83 -0.65 15.77
N VAL A 230 -17.63 -1.19 16.02
CA VAL A 230 -17.32 -1.87 17.29
C VAL A 230 -17.47 -0.92 18.48
N VAL A 231 -16.95 0.31 18.37
CA VAL A 231 -17.10 1.34 19.41
C VAL A 231 -18.57 1.64 19.70
N LYS A 232 -19.42 1.78 18.68
CA LYS A 232 -20.86 1.99 18.85
C LYS A 232 -21.50 0.85 19.64
N ILE A 233 -21.17 -0.40 19.34
CA ILE A 233 -21.69 -1.58 20.04
C ILE A 233 -21.26 -1.54 21.51
N LEU A 234 -19.95 -1.35 21.78
CA LEU A 234 -19.43 -1.30 23.14
C LEU A 234 -20.04 -0.15 23.95
N PHE A 235 -20.16 1.03 23.35
CA PHE A 235 -20.75 2.18 24.00
C PHE A 235 -22.22 1.95 24.39
N SER A 236 -22.98 1.30 23.49
CA SER A 236 -24.38 0.92 23.78
C SER A 236 -24.47 -0.03 24.95
N ILE A 237 -23.58 -1.04 25.04
CA ILE A 237 -23.54 -1.99 26.15
C ILE A 237 -23.23 -1.27 27.46
N VAL A 238 -22.19 -0.41 27.45
CA VAL A 238 -21.80 0.36 28.63
C VAL A 238 -22.95 1.22 29.10
N LEU A 239 -23.65 1.92 28.21
CA LEU A 239 -24.82 2.76 28.58
C LEU A 239 -25.93 1.95 29.26
N VAL A 240 -26.22 0.73 28.75
CA VAL A 240 -27.24 -0.13 29.35
C VAL A 240 -26.86 -0.54 30.78
N PHE A 241 -25.64 -1.06 30.97
CA PHE A 241 -25.21 -1.53 32.30
C PHE A 241 -25.03 -0.38 33.31
N VAL A 242 -24.48 0.73 32.86
CA VAL A 242 -24.37 1.95 33.68
C VAL A 242 -25.75 2.47 34.04
N GLY A 243 -26.71 2.51 33.12
CA GLY A 243 -28.09 2.92 33.39
C GLY A 243 -28.78 2.02 34.45
N ILE A 244 -28.61 0.70 34.33
CA ILE A 244 -29.10 -0.26 35.33
C ILE A 244 -28.46 0.01 36.70
N THR A 245 -27.13 0.22 36.72
CA THR A 245 -26.41 0.48 37.98
C THR A 245 -26.86 1.77 38.64
N ILE A 246 -27.06 2.85 37.85
CA ILE A 246 -27.63 4.11 38.36
C ILE A 246 -29.02 3.89 38.97
N ALA A 247 -29.90 3.18 38.24
CA ALA A 247 -31.25 2.92 38.73
C ALA A 247 -31.24 2.13 40.04
N VAL A 248 -30.44 1.08 40.16
CA VAL A 248 -30.30 0.26 41.38
C VAL A 248 -29.72 1.09 42.52
N SER A 249 -28.73 1.95 42.25
CA SER A 249 -28.12 2.80 43.28
C SER A 249 -29.07 3.85 43.82
N LEU A 250 -29.84 4.51 42.97
CA LEU A 250 -30.89 5.46 43.40
C LEU A 250 -31.97 4.77 44.27
N LEU A 251 -32.35 3.53 43.92
CA LEU A 251 -33.25 2.71 44.72
C LEU A 251 -32.68 2.35 46.10
N ARG A 252 -31.33 2.33 46.22
CA ARG A 252 -30.63 2.11 47.50
C ARG A 252 -30.42 3.39 48.33
N GLY A 253 -30.83 4.55 47.79
CA GLY A 253 -30.71 5.84 48.49
C GLY A 253 -29.35 6.54 48.30
N GLU A 254 -28.51 6.04 47.39
CA GLU A 254 -27.24 6.69 47.03
C GLU A 254 -27.50 7.96 46.23
N THR A 255 -26.61 8.96 46.34
CA THR A 255 -26.72 10.19 45.56
C THR A 255 -26.09 9.97 44.16
N PHE A 256 -26.74 10.48 43.12
CA PHE A 256 -26.22 10.43 41.78
C PHE A 256 -24.82 11.03 41.66
N LEU A 257 -24.56 12.12 42.43
CA LEU A 257 -23.28 12.83 42.34
C LEU A 257 -22.09 11.98 42.85
N SER A 258 -22.32 11.13 43.88
CA SER A 258 -21.25 10.26 44.41
C SER A 258 -20.81 9.16 43.46
N MET A 259 -21.70 8.77 42.53
CA MET A 259 -21.45 7.70 41.55
C MET A 259 -20.83 8.23 40.24
N LEU A 260 -21.01 9.50 39.93
CA LEU A 260 -20.71 10.10 38.66
C LEU A 260 -19.22 9.94 38.23
N PRO A 261 -18.20 10.02 39.11
CA PRO A 261 -16.82 9.77 38.76
C PRO A 261 -16.61 8.36 38.22
N LEU A 262 -17.17 7.34 38.82
CA LEU A 262 -17.04 5.96 38.37
C LEU A 262 -17.80 5.73 37.07
N VAL A 263 -19.00 6.30 36.95
CA VAL A 263 -19.81 6.24 35.73
C VAL A 263 -19.05 6.82 34.53
N LEU A 264 -18.43 7.98 34.70
CA LEU A 264 -17.64 8.62 33.63
C LEU A 264 -16.47 7.74 33.21
N ILE A 265 -15.77 7.11 34.14
CA ILE A 265 -14.63 6.25 33.82
C ILE A 265 -15.09 4.95 33.19
N LEU A 266 -16.21 4.37 33.59
CA LEU A 266 -16.79 3.22 32.90
C LEU A 266 -17.13 3.55 31.42
N LEU A 267 -17.66 4.74 31.15
CA LEU A 267 -17.90 5.22 29.80
C LEU A 267 -16.59 5.38 29.00
N VAL A 268 -15.51 5.84 29.65
CA VAL A 268 -14.18 5.92 29.01
C VAL A 268 -13.67 4.54 28.57
N THR A 269 -14.00 3.47 29.28
CA THR A 269 -13.53 2.11 28.90
C THR A 269 -14.08 1.67 27.54
N ALA A 270 -15.23 2.19 27.09
CA ALA A 270 -15.81 1.90 25.79
C ALA A 270 -15.02 2.54 24.64
N VAL A 271 -14.27 3.61 24.92
CA VAL A 271 -13.52 4.35 23.90
C VAL A 271 -12.14 3.74 23.74
N PRO A 272 -11.77 3.28 22.53
CA PRO A 272 -10.46 2.68 22.29
C PRO A 272 -9.38 3.75 22.06
N VAL A 273 -8.87 4.35 23.13
CA VAL A 273 -7.91 5.48 23.11
C VAL A 273 -6.63 5.12 22.37
N ALA A 274 -6.11 3.91 22.59
CA ALA A 274 -4.85 3.43 22.01
C ALA A 274 -4.97 3.01 20.53
N MET A 275 -6.17 3.01 19.95
CA MET A 275 -6.42 2.48 18.63
C MET A 275 -5.66 3.19 17.50
N PRO A 276 -5.68 4.52 17.37
CA PRO A 276 -4.95 5.19 16.28
C PRO A 276 -3.43 4.93 16.37
N ALA A 277 -2.89 4.91 17.59
CA ALA A 277 -1.49 4.61 17.84
C ALA A 277 -1.15 3.16 17.46
N MET A 278 -1.98 2.20 17.84
CA MET A 278 -1.82 0.79 17.51
C MET A 278 -1.79 0.56 15.99
N PHE A 279 -2.69 1.18 15.24
CA PHE A 279 -2.74 1.09 13.78
C PHE A 279 -1.48 1.68 13.15
N THR A 280 -1.14 2.90 13.52
CA THR A 280 0.02 3.60 12.97
C THR A 280 1.30 2.80 13.25
N VAL A 281 1.47 2.25 14.45
CA VAL A 281 2.63 1.42 14.81
C VAL A 281 2.65 0.10 14.04
N SER A 282 1.50 -0.59 13.92
CA SER A 282 1.42 -1.84 13.16
C SER A 282 1.76 -1.64 11.68
N MET A 283 1.20 -0.61 11.04
CA MET A 283 1.46 -0.26 9.64
C MET A 283 2.91 0.19 9.43
N ALA A 284 3.44 1.05 10.31
CA ALA A 284 4.83 1.50 10.24
C ALA A 284 5.81 0.32 10.39
N LYS A 285 5.53 -0.59 11.32
CA LYS A 285 6.34 -1.81 11.50
C LYS A 285 6.26 -2.73 10.29
N GLY A 286 5.06 -2.94 9.74
CA GLY A 286 4.88 -3.72 8.51
C GLY A 286 5.60 -3.11 7.32
N SER A 287 5.46 -1.80 7.11
CA SER A 287 6.18 -1.09 6.04
C SER A 287 7.69 -1.16 6.21
N GLN A 288 8.21 -1.11 7.45
CA GLN A 288 9.63 -1.31 7.72
C GLN A 288 10.08 -2.75 7.37
N GLN A 289 9.26 -3.76 7.69
CA GLN A 289 9.54 -5.15 7.33
C GLN A 289 9.54 -5.35 5.81
N LEU A 290 8.62 -4.71 5.10
CA LEU A 290 8.55 -4.72 3.64
C LEU A 290 9.74 -4.00 3.01
N ALA A 291 10.11 -2.83 3.52
CA ALA A 291 11.28 -2.09 3.04
C ALA A 291 12.59 -2.88 3.20
N ALA A 292 12.76 -3.62 4.31
CA ALA A 292 13.90 -4.51 4.51
C ALA A 292 13.95 -5.67 3.50
N LYS A 293 12.81 -6.01 2.87
CA LYS A 293 12.68 -6.99 1.79
C LYS A 293 12.70 -6.35 0.39
N GLY A 294 13.05 -5.05 0.27
CA GLY A 294 13.06 -4.35 -0.99
C GLY A 294 11.68 -4.00 -1.56
N ILE A 295 10.68 -3.84 -0.70
CA ILE A 295 9.31 -3.46 -1.07
C ILE A 295 9.01 -2.10 -0.47
N LEU A 296 8.89 -1.07 -1.30
CA LEU A 296 8.55 0.28 -0.86
C LEU A 296 7.05 0.50 -0.96
N VAL A 297 6.45 0.98 0.12
CA VAL A 297 5.02 1.27 0.20
C VAL A 297 4.83 2.78 0.18
N SER A 298 4.18 3.31 -0.87
CA SER A 298 3.88 4.73 -1.03
C SER A 298 2.60 5.13 -0.31
N ARG A 299 1.64 4.21 -0.20
CA ARG A 299 0.35 4.39 0.49
C ARG A 299 0.17 3.29 1.53
N LEU A 300 0.13 3.67 2.82
CA LEU A 300 0.05 2.70 3.93
C LEU A 300 -1.18 1.80 3.86
N SER A 301 -2.33 2.29 3.35
CA SER A 301 -3.53 1.48 3.15
C SER A 301 -3.29 0.28 2.23
N ALA A 302 -2.38 0.36 1.26
CA ALA A 302 -2.08 -0.76 0.38
C ALA A 302 -1.55 -2.00 1.13
N THR A 303 -0.95 -1.81 2.32
CA THR A 303 -0.53 -2.93 3.16
C THR A 303 -1.73 -3.64 3.80
N GLU A 304 -2.77 -2.87 4.15
CA GLU A 304 -4.05 -3.40 4.64
C GLU A 304 -4.81 -4.10 3.51
N ASP A 305 -4.92 -3.43 2.34
CA ASP A 305 -5.60 -3.96 1.17
C ASP A 305 -4.94 -5.27 0.68
N ALA A 306 -3.60 -5.39 0.80
CA ALA A 306 -2.88 -6.61 0.47
C ALA A 306 -3.27 -7.82 1.35
N ALA A 307 -3.72 -7.61 2.59
CA ALA A 307 -4.22 -8.68 3.46
C ALA A 307 -5.51 -9.31 2.92
N THR A 308 -6.35 -8.47 2.34
CA THR A 308 -7.69 -8.82 1.86
C THR A 308 -7.73 -9.08 0.35
N LEU A 309 -6.58 -9.07 -0.33
CA LEU A 309 -6.44 -9.24 -1.77
C LEU A 309 -7.07 -10.56 -2.24
N THR A 310 -8.06 -10.46 -3.14
CA THR A 310 -8.77 -11.62 -3.70
C THR A 310 -8.32 -11.95 -5.11
N THR A 311 -8.04 -10.92 -5.92
CA THR A 311 -7.63 -11.08 -7.33
C THR A 311 -6.41 -10.21 -7.65
N LEU A 312 -5.40 -10.82 -8.28
CA LEU A 312 -4.20 -10.14 -8.76
C LEU A 312 -4.14 -10.18 -10.28
N CYS A 313 -4.28 -9.03 -10.92
CA CYS A 313 -4.05 -8.84 -12.34
C CYS A 313 -2.54 -8.62 -12.56
N ILE A 314 -1.92 -9.47 -13.38
CA ILE A 314 -0.48 -9.41 -13.65
C ILE A 314 -0.26 -9.03 -15.11
N ASP A 315 0.49 -7.94 -15.34
CA ASP A 315 1.05 -7.69 -16.66
C ASP A 315 2.13 -8.73 -16.97
N LYS A 316 2.15 -9.24 -18.21
CA LYS A 316 3.11 -10.27 -18.64
C LYS A 316 4.53 -9.71 -18.64
N THR A 317 4.73 -8.60 -19.35
CA THR A 317 6.06 -8.08 -19.70
C THR A 317 6.75 -7.46 -18.50
N GLY A 318 8.01 -7.83 -18.26
CA GLY A 318 8.78 -7.27 -17.14
C GLY A 318 8.32 -7.71 -15.74
N THR A 319 7.24 -8.49 -15.64
CA THR A 319 6.70 -9.02 -14.38
C THR A 319 6.79 -10.55 -14.34
N ILE A 320 6.18 -11.22 -15.29
CA ILE A 320 6.27 -12.69 -15.47
C ILE A 320 7.50 -13.06 -16.29
N THR A 321 7.87 -12.21 -17.24
CA THR A 321 8.96 -12.42 -18.18
C THR A 321 10.12 -11.48 -17.91
N GLN A 322 11.29 -11.80 -18.49
CA GLN A 322 12.55 -11.07 -18.28
C GLN A 322 12.57 -9.67 -18.93
N ASN A 323 11.61 -9.34 -19.78
CA ASN A 323 11.63 -8.17 -20.66
C ASN A 323 12.93 -8.08 -21.50
N LYS A 324 13.45 -9.23 -21.88
CA LYS A 324 14.68 -9.38 -22.66
C LYS A 324 14.40 -10.28 -23.85
N LEU A 325 14.04 -9.64 -24.97
CA LEU A 325 13.82 -10.38 -26.19
C LEU A 325 15.13 -11.05 -26.66
N SER A 326 14.99 -12.29 -27.08
CA SER A 326 16.07 -13.06 -27.73
C SER A 326 15.57 -13.69 -29.02
N ILE A 327 16.44 -13.78 -30.02
CA ILE A 327 16.17 -14.52 -31.26
C ILE A 327 16.39 -16.00 -30.99
N GLN A 328 15.30 -16.77 -31.05
CA GLN A 328 15.30 -18.21 -30.80
C GLN A 328 15.51 -19.03 -32.06
N ASP A 329 14.87 -18.61 -33.15
CA ASP A 329 14.92 -19.31 -34.41
C ASP A 329 14.93 -18.31 -35.58
N ILE A 330 15.49 -18.72 -36.72
CA ILE A 330 15.63 -17.86 -37.90
C ILE A 330 15.32 -18.70 -39.14
N GLU A 331 14.40 -18.25 -39.97
CA GLU A 331 14.05 -18.93 -41.23
C GLU A 331 14.23 -18.00 -42.41
N PRO A 332 15.21 -18.28 -43.29
CA PRO A 332 15.47 -17.47 -44.47
C PRO A 332 14.44 -17.71 -45.58
N SER A 333 14.16 -16.65 -46.35
CA SER A 333 13.42 -16.74 -47.59
C SER A 333 14.33 -17.35 -48.71
N GLU A 334 13.70 -17.79 -49.78
CA GLU A 334 14.45 -18.31 -50.96
C GLU A 334 15.51 -17.30 -51.40
N ASN A 335 16.72 -17.78 -51.67
CA ASN A 335 17.91 -17.01 -52.09
C ASN A 335 18.60 -16.14 -51.00
N PHE A 336 18.25 -16.27 -49.75
CA PHE A 336 18.91 -15.58 -48.63
C PHE A 336 19.42 -16.58 -47.59
N THR A 337 20.37 -16.12 -46.80
CA THR A 337 20.98 -16.89 -45.72
C THR A 337 20.59 -16.34 -44.35
N ILE A 338 20.84 -17.10 -43.30
CA ILE A 338 20.68 -16.63 -41.89
C ILE A 338 21.51 -15.36 -41.64
N ASP A 339 22.76 -15.35 -42.21
CA ASP A 339 23.63 -14.18 -42.09
C ASP A 339 23.08 -12.95 -42.78
N ASP A 340 22.34 -13.07 -43.88
CA ASP A 340 21.69 -11.93 -44.52
C ASP A 340 20.57 -11.36 -43.69
N ILE A 341 19.79 -12.23 -43.03
CA ILE A 341 18.72 -11.79 -42.13
C ILE A 341 19.31 -11.01 -40.95
N LEU A 342 20.33 -11.55 -40.30
CA LEU A 342 20.99 -10.91 -39.17
C LEU A 342 21.65 -9.60 -39.58
N ARG A 343 22.38 -9.59 -40.71
CA ARG A 343 23.06 -8.42 -41.27
C ARG A 343 22.06 -7.28 -41.53
N PHE A 344 21.02 -7.54 -42.32
CA PHE A 344 20.02 -6.51 -42.61
C PHE A 344 19.18 -6.12 -41.41
N GLY A 345 18.90 -7.05 -40.48
CA GLY A 345 18.26 -6.76 -39.21
C GLY A 345 19.10 -5.81 -38.36
N VAL A 346 20.41 -6.01 -38.27
CA VAL A 346 21.34 -5.09 -37.54
C VAL A 346 21.39 -3.74 -38.24
N LEU A 347 21.47 -3.69 -39.58
CA LEU A 347 21.47 -2.44 -40.34
C LEU A 347 20.16 -1.64 -40.21
N ALA A 348 19.04 -2.27 -39.82
CA ALA A 348 17.79 -1.64 -39.46
C ALA A 348 17.61 -1.45 -37.94
N SER A 349 18.70 -1.42 -37.15
CA SER A 349 18.75 -1.28 -35.72
C SER A 349 19.67 -0.16 -35.24
N VAL A 350 19.43 0.39 -34.07
CA VAL A 350 20.28 1.42 -33.45
C VAL A 350 20.44 1.10 -31.95
N ALA A 351 21.62 0.73 -31.52
CA ALA A 351 21.93 0.35 -30.13
C ALA A 351 21.63 1.48 -29.13
N ALA A 352 21.83 2.73 -29.52
CA ALA A 352 21.60 3.90 -28.64
C ALA A 352 20.13 4.08 -28.22
N ASN A 353 19.18 3.51 -28.95
CA ASN A 353 17.75 3.59 -28.64
C ASN A 353 17.33 2.63 -27.51
N ASN A 354 18.17 1.66 -27.15
CA ASN A 354 17.87 0.59 -26.19
C ASN A 354 16.56 -0.17 -26.48
N ASP A 355 16.14 -0.24 -27.75
CA ASP A 355 14.98 -1.03 -28.15
C ASP A 355 15.28 -2.53 -27.99
N PRO A 356 14.42 -3.32 -27.28
CA PRO A 356 14.67 -4.74 -27.03
C PRO A 356 14.82 -5.58 -28.30
N ILE A 357 14.10 -5.24 -29.38
CA ILE A 357 14.19 -5.95 -30.67
C ILE A 357 15.53 -5.63 -31.33
N ASP A 358 15.93 -4.35 -31.33
CA ASP A 358 17.23 -3.93 -31.87
C ASP A 358 18.38 -4.64 -31.15
N LEU A 359 18.32 -4.68 -29.80
CA LEU A 359 19.33 -5.36 -29.00
C LEU A 359 19.38 -6.88 -29.25
N ALA A 360 18.22 -7.52 -29.50
CA ALA A 360 18.16 -8.94 -29.82
C ALA A 360 18.89 -9.25 -31.16
N PHE A 361 18.69 -8.44 -32.19
CA PHE A 361 19.41 -8.57 -33.47
C PHE A 361 20.89 -8.33 -33.31
N LEU A 362 21.29 -7.26 -32.62
CA LEU A 362 22.70 -6.94 -32.38
C LEU A 362 23.42 -8.06 -31.64
N LYS A 363 22.79 -8.57 -30.57
CA LYS A 363 23.33 -9.68 -29.77
C LYS A 363 23.48 -10.96 -30.61
N LYS A 364 22.43 -11.35 -31.34
CA LYS A 364 22.46 -12.59 -32.15
C LYS A 364 23.45 -12.53 -33.29
N ALA A 365 23.58 -11.35 -33.92
CA ALA A 365 24.58 -11.13 -34.96
C ALA A 365 26.01 -11.21 -34.40
N ALA A 366 26.26 -10.70 -33.21
CA ALA A 366 27.56 -10.83 -32.54
C ALA A 366 27.88 -12.29 -32.19
N GLU A 367 26.89 -13.06 -31.69
CA GLU A 367 27.04 -14.50 -31.44
C GLU A 367 27.38 -15.28 -32.71
N ASN A 368 26.73 -14.95 -33.83
CA ASN A 368 26.96 -15.59 -35.15
C ASN A 368 28.19 -15.04 -35.87
N LYS A 369 28.88 -14.03 -35.32
CA LYS A 369 29.99 -13.33 -35.98
C LYS A 369 29.64 -12.77 -37.36
N THR A 370 28.39 -12.29 -37.51
CA THR A 370 27.90 -11.73 -38.76
C THR A 370 28.55 -10.37 -39.02
N GLU A 371 29.31 -10.24 -40.11
CA GLU A 371 29.97 -9.00 -40.49
C GLU A 371 29.04 -8.05 -41.23
N SER A 372 29.07 -6.78 -40.85
CA SER A 372 28.33 -5.67 -41.48
C SER A 372 29.21 -4.46 -41.80
N SER A 373 30.55 -4.60 -41.65
CA SER A 373 31.52 -3.51 -41.83
C SER A 373 31.54 -2.92 -43.24
N ASP A 374 31.16 -3.67 -44.25
CA ASP A 374 31.09 -3.23 -45.65
C ASP A 374 29.89 -2.29 -45.94
N TYR A 375 29.02 -2.13 -44.99
CA TYR A 375 27.79 -1.34 -45.13
C TYR A 375 27.81 -0.11 -44.25
N LYS A 376 27.42 1.04 -44.78
CA LYS A 376 27.29 2.31 -44.03
C LYS A 376 25.82 2.67 -43.90
N GLN A 377 25.33 2.77 -42.68
CA GLN A 377 23.96 3.32 -42.41
C GLN A 377 23.99 4.84 -42.62
N ILE A 378 23.21 5.31 -43.58
CA ILE A 378 23.09 6.74 -43.96
C ILE A 378 22.01 7.44 -43.17
N SER A 379 20.84 6.78 -43.03
CA SER A 379 19.73 7.32 -42.23
C SER A 379 18.96 6.17 -41.58
N PHE A 380 18.26 6.51 -40.48
CA PHE A 380 17.45 5.59 -39.74
C PHE A 380 16.09 6.22 -39.38
N THR A 381 15.03 5.48 -39.65
CA THR A 381 13.65 5.83 -39.24
C THR A 381 13.25 4.88 -38.12
N PRO A 382 13.02 5.41 -36.90
CA PRO A 382 12.64 4.61 -35.74
C PRO A 382 11.26 3.99 -35.92
N PHE A 383 10.96 2.99 -35.09
CA PHE A 383 9.65 2.36 -35.03
C PHE A 383 8.59 3.38 -34.64
N SER A 384 7.46 3.34 -35.34
CA SER A 384 6.24 4.00 -34.91
C SER A 384 5.03 3.08 -35.06
N ALA A 385 4.02 3.26 -34.20
CA ALA A 385 2.79 2.47 -34.28
C ALA A 385 2.04 2.64 -35.62
N ALA A 386 2.22 3.76 -36.29
CA ALA A 386 1.62 4.06 -37.59
C ALA A 386 2.20 3.20 -38.70
N ILE A 387 3.55 3.04 -38.76
CA ILE A 387 4.22 2.29 -39.84
C ILE A 387 4.56 0.84 -39.45
N LYS A 388 4.53 0.50 -38.15
CA LYS A 388 4.78 -0.81 -37.52
C LYS A 388 6.08 -1.47 -37.96
N ARG A 389 7.11 -0.67 -38.25
CA ARG A 389 8.42 -1.13 -38.67
C ARG A 389 9.52 -0.10 -38.40
N THR A 390 10.79 -0.50 -38.46
CA THR A 390 11.94 0.39 -38.59
C THR A 390 12.46 0.35 -40.02
N GLU A 391 13.05 1.43 -40.49
CA GLU A 391 13.67 1.52 -41.80
C GLU A 391 15.06 2.17 -41.68
N ALA A 392 16.00 1.74 -42.53
CA ALA A 392 17.29 2.41 -42.70
C ALA A 392 17.68 2.46 -44.17
N ILE A 393 18.30 3.57 -44.57
CA ILE A 393 19.00 3.66 -45.87
C ILE A 393 20.45 3.30 -45.63
N VAL A 394 20.93 2.31 -46.37
CA VAL A 394 22.29 1.79 -46.25
C VAL A 394 23.00 1.87 -47.60
N GLU A 395 24.31 2.05 -47.55
CA GLU A 395 25.20 2.13 -48.73
C GLU A 395 26.21 1.01 -48.70
N LYS A 396 26.40 0.35 -49.83
CA LYS A 396 27.45 -0.62 -50.10
C LYS A 396 28.05 -0.39 -51.49
N GLY A 397 29.35 -0.14 -51.58
CA GLY A 397 30.04 0.05 -52.87
C GLY A 397 29.44 1.19 -53.71
N GLY A 398 28.99 2.30 -53.08
CA GLY A 398 28.41 3.44 -53.76
C GLY A 398 26.93 3.26 -54.19
N LYS A 399 26.32 2.08 -53.95
CA LYS A 399 24.89 1.83 -54.20
C LYS A 399 24.09 1.93 -52.89
N GLN A 400 23.04 2.71 -52.91
CA GLN A 400 22.12 2.84 -51.80
C GLN A 400 20.88 1.96 -51.99
N PHE A 401 20.43 1.36 -50.87
CA PHE A 401 19.20 0.62 -50.81
C PHE A 401 18.59 0.74 -49.42
N LYS A 402 17.30 0.42 -49.30
CA LYS A 402 16.60 0.49 -48.00
C LYS A 402 16.53 -0.91 -47.38
N VAL A 403 16.77 -0.96 -46.06
CA VAL A 403 16.52 -2.15 -45.24
C VAL A 403 15.39 -1.82 -44.27
N MET A 404 14.57 -2.81 -43.96
CA MET A 404 13.46 -2.66 -43.03
C MET A 404 13.23 -3.93 -42.23
N LYS A 405 12.81 -3.76 -40.98
CA LYS A 405 12.34 -4.87 -40.16
C LYS A 405 11.04 -4.46 -39.43
N GLY A 406 10.11 -5.40 -39.29
CA GLY A 406 8.81 -5.11 -38.67
C GLY A 406 8.00 -6.38 -38.48
N ALA A 407 6.74 -6.19 -38.00
CA ALA A 407 5.81 -7.30 -37.83
C ALA A 407 5.63 -8.06 -39.17
N TYR A 408 5.59 -9.38 -39.11
CA TYR A 408 5.52 -10.22 -40.30
C TYR A 408 4.44 -9.81 -41.30
N ASN A 409 3.20 -9.62 -40.80
CA ASN A 409 2.07 -9.24 -41.65
C ASN A 409 2.26 -7.88 -42.35
N THR A 410 2.91 -6.93 -41.68
CA THR A 410 3.21 -5.60 -42.24
C THR A 410 4.24 -5.72 -43.37
N ILE A 411 5.33 -6.44 -43.13
CA ILE A 411 6.36 -6.64 -44.16
C ILE A 411 5.86 -7.49 -45.32
N LYS A 412 5.10 -8.57 -45.06
CA LYS A 412 4.47 -9.42 -46.06
C LYS A 412 3.59 -8.61 -47.02
N SER A 413 2.77 -7.71 -46.44
CA SER A 413 1.91 -6.82 -47.24
C SER A 413 2.72 -5.88 -48.15
N LEU A 414 3.82 -5.33 -47.64
CA LEU A 414 4.72 -4.47 -48.43
C LEU A 414 5.42 -5.22 -49.58
N CYS A 415 5.70 -6.51 -49.38
CA CYS A 415 6.27 -7.36 -50.42
C CYS A 415 5.20 -7.87 -51.42
N ASN A 416 3.93 -7.48 -51.25
CA ASN A 416 2.80 -7.97 -52.08
C ASN A 416 2.65 -9.50 -52.11
N LEU A 417 3.05 -10.19 -51.06
CA LEU A 417 3.00 -11.66 -51.00
C LEU A 417 1.60 -12.10 -50.51
N LYS A 418 0.78 -12.70 -51.40
CA LYS A 418 -0.52 -13.27 -51.02
C LYS A 418 -0.39 -14.51 -50.13
N GLN A 419 0.52 -15.41 -50.47
CA GLN A 419 0.90 -16.60 -49.74
C GLN A 419 2.41 -16.74 -49.70
N SER A 420 2.94 -17.15 -48.55
CA SER A 420 4.37 -17.45 -48.40
C SER A 420 4.52 -18.83 -47.78
N LYS A 421 5.56 -19.56 -48.18
CA LYS A 421 5.97 -20.82 -47.51
C LYS A 421 6.22 -20.62 -46.02
N LEU A 422 6.59 -19.40 -45.64
CA LEU A 422 6.85 -19.00 -44.25
C LEU A 422 5.58 -18.85 -43.39
N ASP A 423 4.37 -18.74 -44.01
CA ASP A 423 3.12 -18.62 -43.25
C ASP A 423 2.91 -19.76 -42.25
N LYS A 424 3.17 -21.01 -42.70
CA LYS A 424 3.10 -22.20 -41.84
C LYS A 424 4.08 -22.13 -40.66
N MET A 425 5.29 -21.61 -40.90
CA MET A 425 6.29 -21.46 -39.83
C MET A 425 5.88 -20.41 -38.83
N VAL A 426 5.29 -19.29 -39.28
CA VAL A 426 4.74 -18.25 -38.43
C VAL A 426 3.66 -18.81 -37.50
N ASP A 427 2.75 -19.65 -38.03
CA ASP A 427 1.70 -20.29 -37.20
C ASP A 427 2.31 -21.27 -36.17
N VAL A 428 3.31 -22.07 -36.59
CA VAL A 428 4.02 -22.97 -35.66
C VAL A 428 4.74 -22.20 -34.57
N TRP A 429 5.39 -21.09 -34.91
CA TRP A 429 6.10 -20.26 -33.95
C TRP A 429 5.14 -19.55 -33.02
N ALA A 430 4.01 -19.04 -33.51
CA ALA A 430 2.98 -18.45 -32.71
C ALA A 430 2.39 -19.44 -31.69
N ALA A 431 2.15 -20.70 -32.13
CA ALA A 431 1.70 -21.77 -31.24
C ALA A 431 2.72 -22.15 -30.15
N LYS A 432 4.02 -21.86 -30.37
CA LYS A 432 5.09 -22.02 -29.37
C LYS A 432 5.35 -20.76 -28.54
N GLY A 433 4.49 -19.75 -28.62
CA GLY A 433 4.63 -18.50 -27.86
C GLY A 433 5.69 -17.54 -28.43
N PHE A 434 6.13 -17.70 -29.69
CA PHE A 434 7.12 -16.81 -30.27
C PHE A 434 6.51 -15.67 -31.05
N LYS A 435 7.09 -14.49 -30.92
CA LYS A 435 6.73 -13.32 -31.72
C LYS A 435 7.55 -13.30 -33.00
N THR A 436 6.87 -13.25 -34.14
CA THR A 436 7.54 -13.28 -35.43
C THR A 436 7.80 -11.88 -35.97
N MET A 437 9.06 -11.61 -36.32
CA MET A 437 9.51 -10.40 -37.01
C MET A 437 10.04 -10.78 -38.40
N ALA A 438 9.82 -9.93 -39.39
CA ALA A 438 10.34 -10.08 -40.72
C ALA A 438 11.37 -9.01 -41.05
N VAL A 439 12.34 -9.37 -41.84
CA VAL A 439 13.35 -8.49 -42.43
C VAL A 439 13.18 -8.45 -43.94
N ALA A 440 13.20 -7.26 -44.52
CA ALA A 440 13.10 -7.05 -45.97
C ALA A 440 14.10 -5.99 -46.46
N ILE A 441 14.42 -6.04 -47.72
CA ILE A 441 15.22 -5.04 -48.42
C ILE A 441 14.45 -4.45 -49.60
N GLN A 442 14.73 -3.22 -49.92
CA GLN A 442 14.16 -2.53 -51.09
C GLN A 442 15.31 -2.10 -52.02
N ARG A 443 15.34 -2.66 -53.25
CA ARG A 443 16.24 -2.26 -54.31
C ARG A 443 15.41 -1.96 -55.55
N ASP A 444 15.76 -0.91 -56.24
CA ASP A 444 15.08 -0.50 -57.49
C ASP A 444 13.54 -0.51 -57.38
N ASN A 445 13.02 0.02 -56.27
CA ASN A 445 11.57 0.05 -55.91
C ASN A 445 10.91 -1.33 -55.68
N ILE A 446 11.66 -2.43 -55.72
CA ILE A 446 11.11 -3.75 -55.40
C ILE A 446 11.48 -4.11 -53.97
N ILE A 447 10.46 -4.44 -53.15
CA ILE A 447 10.63 -4.89 -51.77
C ILE A 447 10.65 -6.41 -51.76
N THR A 448 11.74 -6.98 -51.27
CA THR A 448 11.96 -8.42 -51.20
C THR A 448 12.09 -8.88 -49.76
N LEU A 449 11.32 -9.89 -49.37
CA LEU A 449 11.39 -10.51 -48.06
C LEU A 449 12.71 -11.31 -47.94
N VAL A 450 13.53 -10.98 -46.95
CA VAL A 450 14.80 -11.66 -46.65
C VAL A 450 14.57 -12.90 -45.80
N GLY A 451 13.68 -12.81 -44.83
CA GLY A 451 13.32 -13.91 -43.97
C GLY A 451 12.60 -13.46 -42.70
N ILE A 452 12.39 -14.42 -41.81
CA ILE A 452 11.70 -14.20 -40.55
C ILE A 452 12.55 -14.67 -39.37
N VAL A 453 12.33 -14.05 -38.22
CA VAL A 453 12.94 -14.42 -36.94
C VAL A 453 11.90 -14.64 -35.89
N ALA A 454 12.09 -15.67 -35.07
CA ALA A 454 11.29 -15.93 -33.87
C ALA A 454 11.91 -15.23 -32.67
N LEU A 455 11.16 -14.34 -32.05
CA LEU A 455 11.54 -13.65 -30.82
C LEU A 455 10.77 -14.24 -29.66
N ILE A 456 11.45 -14.48 -28.57
CA ILE A 456 10.87 -14.89 -27.30
C ILE A 456 11.29 -13.94 -26.19
N ASP A 457 10.36 -13.63 -25.30
CA ASP A 457 10.61 -13.05 -24.00
C ASP A 457 10.35 -14.12 -22.95
N PRO A 458 11.39 -14.84 -22.50
CA PRO A 458 11.21 -16.02 -21.65
C PRO A 458 10.67 -15.65 -20.29
N PRO A 459 9.84 -16.52 -19.67
CA PRO A 459 9.47 -16.38 -18.28
C PRO A 459 10.71 -16.31 -17.37
N LEU A 460 10.58 -15.60 -16.24
CA LEU A 460 11.55 -15.68 -15.16
C LEU A 460 11.55 -17.12 -14.59
N ALA A 461 12.71 -17.62 -14.21
CA ALA A 461 12.88 -19.00 -13.76
C ALA A 461 11.99 -19.39 -12.57
N ASP A 462 11.62 -18.44 -11.75
CA ASP A 462 10.82 -18.59 -10.53
C ASP A 462 9.33 -18.27 -10.72
N SER A 463 8.92 -17.72 -11.88
CA SER A 463 7.54 -17.25 -12.09
C SER A 463 6.48 -18.30 -11.81
N ALA A 464 6.68 -19.55 -12.28
CA ALA A 464 5.72 -20.62 -12.06
C ALA A 464 5.56 -20.96 -10.56
N GLN A 465 6.69 -21.05 -9.83
CA GLN A 465 6.67 -21.31 -8.40
C GLN A 465 6.00 -20.17 -7.64
N MET A 466 6.27 -18.92 -8.01
CA MET A 466 5.70 -17.76 -7.34
C MET A 466 4.20 -17.62 -7.60
N ILE A 467 3.74 -17.89 -8.82
CA ILE A 467 2.31 -17.91 -9.15
C ILE A 467 1.59 -19.01 -8.38
N ALA A 468 2.17 -20.20 -8.26
CA ALA A 468 1.64 -21.25 -7.41
C ALA A 468 1.54 -20.80 -5.95
N GLY A 469 2.58 -20.15 -5.41
CA GLY A 469 2.57 -19.59 -4.05
C GLY A 469 1.49 -18.53 -3.82
N ILE A 470 1.24 -17.65 -4.81
CA ILE A 470 0.16 -16.64 -4.73
C ILE A 470 -1.21 -17.34 -4.74
N LYS A 471 -1.40 -18.38 -5.58
CA LYS A 471 -2.64 -19.17 -5.61
C LYS A 471 -2.85 -19.95 -4.30
N GLU A 472 -1.79 -20.47 -3.69
CA GLU A 472 -1.87 -21.14 -2.37
C GLU A 472 -2.31 -20.20 -1.25
N LEU A 473 -2.05 -18.89 -1.41
CA LEU A 473 -2.56 -17.84 -0.54
C LEU A 473 -4.03 -17.49 -0.82
N GLY A 474 -4.71 -18.23 -1.73
CA GLY A 474 -6.11 -18.02 -2.08
C GLY A 474 -6.36 -16.79 -2.94
N VAL A 475 -5.34 -16.27 -3.62
CA VAL A 475 -5.46 -15.13 -4.53
C VAL A 475 -5.60 -15.65 -5.95
N ASN A 476 -6.66 -15.22 -6.64
CA ASN A 476 -6.86 -15.51 -8.06
C ASN A 476 -5.87 -14.70 -8.89
N VAL A 477 -5.19 -15.38 -9.82
CA VAL A 477 -4.22 -14.72 -10.70
C VAL A 477 -4.78 -14.63 -12.10
N LYS A 478 -4.79 -13.41 -12.67
CA LYS A 478 -5.23 -13.13 -14.04
C LYS A 478 -4.12 -12.46 -14.83
N MET A 479 -3.77 -13.01 -15.98
CA MET A 479 -2.76 -12.41 -16.86
C MET A 479 -3.39 -11.40 -17.81
N LEU A 480 -2.79 -10.22 -17.93
CA LEU A 480 -3.19 -9.17 -18.88
C LEU A 480 -2.01 -8.87 -19.79
N THR A 481 -2.16 -9.06 -21.10
CA THR A 481 -1.08 -8.83 -22.05
C THR A 481 -1.57 -8.26 -23.38
N GLY A 482 -0.76 -7.36 -23.97
CA GLY A 482 -0.97 -6.88 -25.34
C GLY A 482 -0.54 -7.88 -26.43
N ASP A 483 0.02 -9.03 -26.08
CA ASP A 483 0.42 -10.05 -27.06
C ASP A 483 -0.78 -10.74 -27.70
N ALA A 484 -0.55 -11.35 -28.86
CA ALA A 484 -1.54 -12.15 -29.55
C ALA A 484 -1.96 -13.38 -28.71
N LEU A 485 -3.20 -13.80 -28.85
CA LEU A 485 -3.84 -14.85 -28.06
C LEU A 485 -3.01 -16.18 -27.99
N PRO A 486 -2.41 -16.72 -29.07
CA PRO A 486 -1.62 -17.94 -28.98
C PRO A 486 -0.39 -17.80 -28.04
N ILE A 487 0.30 -16.66 -28.13
CA ILE A 487 1.47 -16.36 -27.29
C ILE A 487 1.06 -16.24 -25.83
N ALA A 488 -0.04 -15.57 -25.56
CA ALA A 488 -0.58 -15.40 -24.22
C ALA A 488 -0.95 -16.74 -23.58
N LYS A 489 -1.64 -17.63 -24.32
CA LYS A 489 -2.01 -18.96 -23.84
C LYS A 489 -0.79 -19.80 -23.46
N GLU A 490 0.22 -19.82 -24.31
CA GLU A 490 1.44 -20.59 -24.08
C GLU A 490 2.19 -20.14 -22.82
N ILE A 491 2.41 -18.82 -22.69
CA ILE A 491 3.08 -18.27 -21.51
C ILE A 491 2.26 -18.53 -20.23
N ALA A 492 0.94 -18.34 -20.28
CA ALA A 492 0.06 -18.57 -19.13
C ALA A 492 0.08 -20.04 -18.68
N LEU A 493 0.15 -20.98 -19.64
CA LEU A 493 0.28 -22.41 -19.36
C LEU A 493 1.63 -22.72 -18.71
N GLN A 494 2.74 -22.22 -19.30
CA GLN A 494 4.10 -22.45 -18.77
C GLN A 494 4.27 -21.98 -17.34
N VAL A 495 3.65 -20.87 -16.96
CA VAL A 495 3.75 -20.31 -15.60
C VAL A 495 2.65 -20.77 -14.66
N GLY A 496 1.76 -21.68 -15.10
CA GLY A 496 0.73 -22.28 -14.24
C GLY A 496 -0.46 -21.37 -13.94
N ILE A 497 -0.71 -20.32 -14.74
CA ILE A 497 -1.92 -19.50 -14.66
C ILE A 497 -3.12 -20.32 -15.22
N GLY A 498 -2.90 -21.03 -16.32
CA GLY A 498 -3.89 -21.81 -17.04
C GLY A 498 -4.01 -21.32 -18.48
N ASP A 499 -4.60 -22.12 -19.35
CA ASP A 499 -4.73 -21.87 -20.80
C ASP A 499 -6.04 -21.17 -21.18
N ASP A 500 -6.92 -20.93 -20.21
CA ASP A 500 -8.19 -20.24 -20.43
C ASP A 500 -7.99 -18.71 -20.54
N ILE A 501 -7.31 -18.32 -21.62
CA ILE A 501 -7.06 -16.94 -22.00
C ILE A 501 -7.93 -16.61 -23.22
N VAL A 502 -8.54 -15.43 -23.19
CA VAL A 502 -9.41 -14.94 -24.28
C VAL A 502 -8.92 -13.57 -24.80
N ALA A 503 -9.32 -13.22 -26.01
CA ALA A 503 -9.02 -11.90 -26.54
C ALA A 503 -9.85 -10.81 -25.85
N ALA A 504 -9.22 -9.68 -25.49
CA ALA A 504 -9.89 -8.56 -24.84
C ALA A 504 -10.97 -7.88 -25.72
N GLY A 505 -10.97 -8.15 -27.03
CA GLY A 505 -12.03 -7.76 -27.94
C GLY A 505 -13.42 -8.14 -27.46
N LEU A 506 -13.55 -9.31 -26.81
CA LEU A 506 -14.82 -9.76 -26.20
C LEU A 506 -15.38 -8.77 -25.17
N LEU A 507 -14.51 -8.09 -24.39
CA LEU A 507 -14.96 -7.12 -23.39
C LEU A 507 -15.51 -5.83 -24.00
N ARG A 508 -15.04 -5.48 -25.22
CA ARG A 508 -15.45 -4.25 -25.93
C ARG A 508 -16.79 -4.39 -26.65
N GLU A 509 -17.28 -5.62 -26.85
CA GLU A 509 -18.58 -5.90 -27.46
C GLU A 509 -19.75 -5.67 -26.50
N PHE A 510 -19.46 -5.57 -25.18
CA PHE A 510 -20.47 -5.36 -24.15
C PHE A 510 -20.66 -3.87 -23.85
N ALA A 511 -21.91 -3.44 -23.78
CA ALA A 511 -22.27 -2.08 -23.36
C ALA A 511 -21.84 -1.85 -21.89
N PRO A 512 -21.48 -0.60 -21.51
CA PRO A 512 -21.20 -0.26 -20.12
C PRO A 512 -22.41 -0.63 -19.23
N GLY A 513 -22.17 -1.55 -18.25
CA GLY A 513 -23.22 -2.01 -17.34
C GLY A 513 -23.84 -3.38 -17.68
N SER A 514 -23.44 -4.02 -18.79
CA SER A 514 -23.76 -5.43 -19.07
C SER A 514 -22.81 -6.38 -18.31
N ASP A 515 -23.12 -7.69 -18.32
CA ASP A 515 -22.49 -8.74 -17.49
C ASP A 515 -21.01 -9.05 -17.89
N SER A 516 -20.18 -8.00 -18.07
CA SER A 516 -18.75 -8.15 -18.31
C SER A 516 -18.01 -8.78 -17.13
N HIS A 517 -18.59 -8.75 -15.93
CA HIS A 517 -18.00 -9.36 -14.74
C HIS A 517 -17.93 -10.87 -14.83
N SER A 518 -19.00 -11.54 -15.28
CA SER A 518 -19.01 -13.01 -15.41
C SER A 518 -17.90 -13.49 -16.36
N ILE A 519 -17.66 -12.76 -17.45
CA ILE A 519 -16.56 -13.04 -18.38
C ILE A 519 -15.20 -12.83 -17.71
N ILE A 520 -15.01 -11.69 -17.01
CA ILE A 520 -13.75 -11.39 -16.36
C ILE A 520 -13.43 -12.43 -15.27
N VAL A 521 -14.43 -12.88 -14.51
CA VAL A 521 -14.24 -13.88 -13.46
C VAL A 521 -13.97 -15.27 -14.05
N ALA A 522 -14.67 -15.66 -15.12
CA ALA A 522 -14.58 -17.00 -15.71
C ALA A 522 -13.19 -17.32 -16.27
N HIS A 523 -12.50 -16.34 -16.87
CA HIS A 523 -11.25 -16.58 -17.58
C HIS A 523 -9.99 -16.26 -16.76
N ASN A 524 -8.91 -16.99 -17.03
CA ASN A 524 -7.60 -16.82 -16.37
C ASN A 524 -6.80 -15.60 -16.85
N GLY A 525 -7.22 -14.95 -17.93
CA GLY A 525 -6.59 -13.73 -18.40
C GLY A 525 -7.07 -13.30 -19.78
N PHE A 526 -6.48 -12.20 -20.24
CA PHE A 526 -6.85 -11.53 -21.49
C PHE A 526 -5.60 -11.23 -22.33
N ALA A 527 -5.71 -11.53 -23.62
CA ALA A 527 -4.74 -11.20 -24.67
C ALA A 527 -5.21 -10.00 -25.49
N GLU A 528 -4.30 -9.38 -26.25
CA GLU A 528 -4.60 -8.23 -27.12
C GLU A 528 -5.22 -7.06 -26.35
N VAL A 529 -4.78 -6.91 -25.08
CA VAL A 529 -5.30 -5.92 -24.14
C VAL A 529 -4.75 -4.53 -24.48
N LEU A 530 -5.64 -3.55 -24.58
CA LEU A 530 -5.28 -2.14 -24.67
C LEU A 530 -5.16 -1.52 -23.26
N PRO A 531 -4.53 -0.36 -23.10
CA PRO A 531 -4.41 0.31 -21.80
C PRO A 531 -5.76 0.55 -21.10
N GLU A 532 -6.79 0.91 -21.86
CA GLU A 532 -8.14 1.15 -21.37
C GLU A 532 -8.82 -0.13 -20.85
N ASP A 533 -8.53 -1.27 -21.48
CA ASP A 533 -9.05 -2.57 -21.04
C ASP A 533 -8.50 -2.95 -19.67
N LYS A 534 -7.18 -2.71 -19.41
CA LYS A 534 -6.57 -2.98 -18.10
C LYS A 534 -7.29 -2.21 -16.99
N PHE A 535 -7.56 -0.93 -17.21
CA PHE A 535 -8.31 -0.10 -16.28
C PHE A 535 -9.75 -0.62 -16.08
N THR A 536 -10.43 -0.97 -17.18
CA THR A 536 -11.81 -1.45 -17.16
C THR A 536 -11.93 -2.77 -16.40
N ILE A 537 -11.00 -3.73 -16.62
CA ILE A 537 -10.98 -5.01 -15.92
C ILE A 537 -10.84 -4.80 -14.41
N VAL A 538 -9.86 -3.98 -13.98
CA VAL A 538 -9.67 -3.66 -12.56
C VAL A 538 -10.90 -3.01 -11.96
N LYS A 539 -11.46 -2.00 -12.62
CA LYS A 539 -12.65 -1.28 -12.16
C LYS A 539 -13.87 -2.20 -12.06
N THR A 540 -14.07 -3.09 -13.01
CA THR A 540 -15.19 -4.04 -13.00
C THR A 540 -15.06 -5.01 -11.83
N LEU A 541 -13.88 -5.59 -11.59
CA LEU A 541 -13.64 -6.46 -10.43
C LEU A 541 -13.98 -5.75 -9.12
N GLN A 542 -13.59 -4.50 -8.96
CA GLN A 542 -13.88 -3.68 -7.77
C GLN A 542 -15.38 -3.41 -7.58
N GLN A 543 -16.12 -3.18 -8.66
CA GLN A 543 -17.58 -2.98 -8.59
C GLN A 543 -18.34 -4.20 -8.02
N TYR A 544 -17.74 -5.39 -8.14
CA TYR A 544 -18.27 -6.63 -7.58
C TYR A 544 -17.57 -7.03 -6.26
N HIS A 545 -17.01 -6.04 -5.55
CA HIS A 545 -16.41 -6.19 -4.24
C HIS A 545 -15.16 -7.10 -4.18
N GLU A 546 -14.48 -7.29 -5.31
CA GLU A 546 -13.17 -7.92 -5.35
C GLU A 546 -12.10 -6.89 -4.94
N ILE A 547 -11.25 -7.27 -4.00
CA ILE A 547 -10.05 -6.47 -3.69
C ILE A 547 -8.98 -6.82 -4.71
N THR A 548 -8.66 -5.86 -5.57
CA THR A 548 -7.90 -6.11 -6.78
C THR A 548 -6.48 -5.56 -6.69
N GLY A 549 -5.49 -6.41 -6.96
CA GLY A 549 -4.12 -6.01 -7.21
C GLY A 549 -3.85 -5.86 -8.71
N MET A 550 -2.94 -4.97 -9.08
CA MET A 550 -2.45 -4.82 -10.44
C MET A 550 -0.94 -4.65 -10.44
N THR A 551 -0.22 -5.45 -11.24
CA THR A 551 1.21 -5.22 -11.49
C THR A 551 1.40 -4.58 -12.86
N GLY A 552 2.45 -3.78 -13.02
CA GLY A 552 2.78 -3.18 -14.30
C GLY A 552 4.15 -2.51 -14.30
N ASP A 553 4.72 -2.32 -15.49
CA ASP A 553 6.02 -1.67 -15.69
C ASP A 553 5.95 -0.43 -16.59
N GLY A 554 4.89 -0.33 -17.41
CA GLY A 554 4.76 0.67 -18.45
C GLY A 554 3.88 1.87 -18.08
N VAL A 555 4.00 2.90 -18.90
CA VAL A 555 3.12 4.07 -18.87
C VAL A 555 1.66 3.66 -19.14
N ASN A 556 1.46 2.59 -19.90
CA ASN A 556 0.16 2.06 -20.26
C ASN A 556 -0.58 1.42 -19.08
N ASP A 557 0.15 1.03 -18.03
CA ASP A 557 -0.39 0.42 -16.83
C ASP A 557 -0.78 1.45 -15.76
N ALA A 558 -0.26 2.67 -15.86
CA ALA A 558 -0.44 3.69 -14.83
C ALA A 558 -1.91 3.93 -14.43
N PRO A 559 -2.89 4.01 -15.34
CA PRO A 559 -4.30 4.15 -14.97
C PRO A 559 -4.83 2.96 -14.16
N ALA A 560 -4.49 1.73 -14.54
CA ALA A 560 -4.90 0.51 -13.86
C ALA A 560 -4.19 0.34 -12.50
N LEU A 561 -2.90 0.67 -12.42
CA LEU A 561 -2.12 0.70 -11.17
C LEU A 561 -2.70 1.68 -10.14
N LYS A 562 -3.12 2.86 -10.60
CA LYS A 562 -3.73 3.87 -9.73
C LYS A 562 -5.13 3.47 -9.28
N GLN A 563 -5.89 2.78 -10.15
CA GLN A 563 -7.24 2.32 -9.87
C GLN A 563 -7.26 1.19 -8.83
N ALA A 564 -6.31 0.24 -8.92
CA ALA A 564 -6.26 -0.92 -8.04
C ALA A 564 -6.08 -0.53 -6.56
N GLU A 565 -6.65 -1.32 -5.63
CA GLU A 565 -6.38 -1.18 -4.20
C GLU A 565 -4.89 -1.38 -3.95
N VAL A 566 -4.28 -2.36 -4.63
CA VAL A 566 -2.85 -2.67 -4.52
C VAL A 566 -2.19 -2.55 -5.90
N GLY A 567 -1.88 -1.32 -6.32
CA GLY A 567 -1.08 -1.09 -7.52
C GLY A 567 0.39 -1.35 -7.24
N ILE A 568 1.03 -2.22 -8.01
CA ILE A 568 2.41 -2.71 -7.80
C ILE A 568 3.25 -2.39 -9.01
N ALA A 569 4.19 -1.46 -8.88
CA ALA A 569 5.20 -1.19 -9.90
C ALA A 569 6.39 -2.13 -9.70
N VAL A 570 6.79 -2.84 -10.77
CA VAL A 570 7.98 -3.70 -10.73
C VAL A 570 9.27 -2.88 -10.79
N LYS A 571 10.41 -3.52 -10.54
CA LYS A 571 11.73 -2.86 -10.51
C LYS A 571 12.03 -2.07 -11.78
N SER A 572 11.79 -2.66 -12.94
CA SER A 572 12.03 -2.07 -14.26
C SER A 572 11.02 -0.99 -14.66
N ALA A 573 10.01 -0.73 -13.82
CA ALA A 573 8.91 0.16 -14.16
C ALA A 573 9.37 1.59 -14.42
N THR A 574 8.67 2.23 -15.36
CA THR A 574 8.84 3.67 -15.67
C THR A 574 8.45 4.53 -14.47
N ASP A 575 8.93 5.76 -14.42
CA ASP A 575 8.61 6.68 -13.34
C ASP A 575 7.10 6.96 -13.25
N ALA A 576 6.41 6.97 -14.38
CA ALA A 576 4.96 7.08 -14.44
C ALA A 576 4.24 5.92 -13.75
N ALA A 577 4.65 4.69 -14.00
CA ALA A 577 4.10 3.52 -13.33
C ALA A 577 4.41 3.53 -11.83
N LYS A 578 5.64 3.90 -11.43
CA LYS A 578 6.02 4.05 -10.02
C LYS A 578 5.22 5.11 -9.28
N GLN A 579 4.91 6.24 -9.92
CA GLN A 579 4.09 7.29 -9.32
C GLN A 579 2.62 6.91 -9.17
N ALA A 580 2.11 6.11 -10.08
CA ALA A 580 0.74 5.61 -10.04
C ALA A 580 0.54 4.50 -9.00
N ALA A 581 1.59 3.72 -8.74
CA ALA A 581 1.56 2.55 -7.88
C ALA A 581 1.53 2.90 -6.38
N SER A 582 0.87 2.06 -5.60
CA SER A 582 0.88 2.12 -4.13
C SER A 582 2.03 1.32 -3.51
N VAL A 583 2.66 0.43 -4.30
CA VAL A 583 3.80 -0.40 -3.90
C VAL A 583 4.83 -0.43 -5.04
N ILE A 584 6.12 -0.33 -4.70
CA ILE A 584 7.22 -0.41 -5.66
C ILE A 584 8.16 -1.52 -5.24
N LEU A 585 8.45 -2.44 -6.17
CA LEU A 585 9.39 -3.54 -5.96
C LEU A 585 10.80 -3.12 -6.38
N LEU A 586 11.79 -3.31 -5.51
CA LEU A 586 13.21 -3.03 -5.80
C LEU A 586 13.95 -4.25 -6.34
N HIS A 587 13.38 -5.44 -6.21
CA HIS A 587 13.92 -6.70 -6.73
C HIS A 587 13.06 -7.20 -7.89
N GLU A 588 13.67 -7.97 -8.78
CA GLU A 588 12.95 -8.64 -9.87
C GLU A 588 12.16 -9.84 -9.31
N GLY A 589 11.09 -10.24 -9.99
CA GLY A 589 10.30 -11.41 -9.65
C GLY A 589 9.11 -11.14 -8.73
N LEU A 590 8.29 -12.17 -8.54
CA LEU A 590 7.00 -12.11 -7.82
C LEU A 590 7.11 -12.45 -6.32
N GLU A 591 8.28 -12.86 -5.80
CA GLU A 591 8.51 -13.21 -4.39
C GLU A 591 8.12 -12.06 -3.45
N SER A 592 8.41 -10.85 -3.89
CA SER A 592 8.04 -9.64 -3.16
C SER A 592 6.53 -9.51 -2.95
N ILE A 593 5.70 -9.99 -3.90
CA ILE A 593 4.23 -9.95 -3.79
C ILE A 593 3.74 -10.92 -2.70
N ILE A 594 4.31 -12.13 -2.63
CA ILE A 594 4.00 -13.08 -1.54
C ILE A 594 4.36 -12.46 -0.20
N SER A 595 5.51 -11.80 -0.11
CA SER A 595 5.93 -11.09 1.09
C SER A 595 4.99 -9.92 1.44
N LEU A 596 4.51 -9.17 0.47
CA LEU A 596 3.52 -8.09 0.65
C LEU A 596 2.22 -8.63 1.25
N ILE A 597 1.66 -9.70 0.66
CA ILE A 597 0.43 -10.33 1.14
C ILE A 597 0.59 -10.88 2.56
N THR A 598 1.68 -11.61 2.84
CA THR A 598 1.89 -12.24 4.15
C THR A 598 2.14 -11.23 5.26
N VAL A 599 2.87 -10.15 4.98
CA VAL A 599 3.06 -9.04 5.94
C VAL A 599 1.74 -8.28 6.14
N GLY A 600 0.98 -8.04 5.08
CA GLY A 600 -0.36 -7.45 5.17
C GLY A 600 -1.26 -8.26 6.11
N ARG A 601 -1.36 -9.57 5.91
CA ARG A 601 -2.15 -10.49 6.76
C ARG A 601 -1.64 -10.52 8.20
N THR A 602 -0.32 -10.43 8.40
CA THR A 602 0.25 -10.30 9.74
C THR A 602 -0.23 -9.03 10.44
N ILE A 603 -0.29 -7.91 9.73
CA ILE A 603 -0.82 -6.64 10.26
C ILE A 603 -2.30 -6.77 10.58
N HIS A 604 -3.09 -7.33 9.66
CA HIS A 604 -4.52 -7.57 9.85
C HIS A 604 -4.78 -8.41 11.12
N HIS A 605 -4.07 -9.52 11.31
CA HIS A 605 -4.23 -10.36 12.50
C HIS A 605 -3.82 -9.66 13.81
N ARG A 606 -2.76 -8.84 13.80
CA ARG A 606 -2.40 -8.01 14.97
C ARG A 606 -3.52 -7.08 15.39
N ILE A 607 -4.13 -6.42 14.40
CA ILE A 607 -5.24 -5.49 14.61
C ILE A 607 -6.49 -6.23 15.08
N THR A 608 -6.83 -7.34 14.47
CA THR A 608 -7.96 -8.19 14.84
C THR A 608 -7.82 -8.69 16.28
N ASN A 609 -6.65 -9.19 16.66
CA ASN A 609 -6.37 -9.62 18.03
C ASN A 609 -6.56 -8.47 19.04
N TRP A 610 -6.07 -7.27 18.70
CA TRP A 610 -6.27 -6.10 19.54
C TRP A 610 -7.74 -5.74 19.67
N VAL A 611 -8.51 -5.75 18.57
CA VAL A 611 -9.96 -5.46 18.58
C VAL A 611 -10.71 -6.45 19.46
N VAL A 612 -10.47 -7.76 19.29
CA VAL A 612 -11.11 -8.80 20.12
C VAL A 612 -10.73 -8.67 21.59
N SER A 613 -9.45 -8.39 21.88
CA SER A 613 -8.99 -8.10 23.25
C SER A 613 -9.72 -6.89 23.85
N LYS A 614 -9.91 -5.82 23.08
CA LYS A 614 -10.63 -4.63 23.55
C LYS A 614 -12.11 -4.90 23.82
N ILE A 615 -12.77 -5.69 22.93
CA ILE A 615 -14.17 -6.07 23.11
C ILE A 615 -14.33 -6.90 24.38
N SER A 616 -13.54 -7.96 24.55
CA SER A 616 -13.62 -8.86 25.71
C SER A 616 -13.33 -8.12 27.02
N LYS A 617 -12.28 -7.28 27.07
CA LYS A 617 -11.90 -6.48 28.22
C LYS A 617 -12.99 -5.46 28.59
N THR A 618 -13.52 -4.71 27.62
CA THR A 618 -14.55 -3.69 27.91
C THR A 618 -15.83 -4.33 28.43
N LEU A 619 -16.30 -5.38 27.77
CA LEU A 619 -17.48 -6.14 28.22
C LEU A 619 -17.26 -6.68 29.64
N PHE A 620 -16.12 -7.35 29.87
CA PHE A 620 -15.75 -7.88 31.18
C PHE A 620 -15.75 -6.81 32.24
N THR A 621 -15.00 -5.73 32.03
CA THR A 621 -14.84 -4.67 33.03
C THR A 621 -16.18 -4.06 33.44
N VAL A 622 -16.98 -3.65 32.44
CA VAL A 622 -18.23 -2.95 32.72
C VAL A 622 -19.25 -3.88 33.36
N VAL A 623 -19.47 -5.06 32.80
CA VAL A 623 -20.48 -5.98 33.31
C VAL A 623 -20.08 -6.53 34.68
N TYR A 624 -18.80 -6.84 34.92
CA TYR A 624 -18.34 -7.29 36.23
C TYR A 624 -18.52 -6.21 37.29
N VAL A 625 -18.06 -4.97 37.05
CA VAL A 625 -18.16 -3.90 38.04
C VAL A 625 -19.63 -3.57 38.39
N CYS A 626 -20.50 -3.47 37.36
CA CYS A 626 -21.91 -3.21 37.57
C CYS A 626 -22.64 -4.36 38.30
N THR A 627 -22.37 -5.63 37.89
CA THR A 627 -22.98 -6.81 38.52
C THR A 627 -22.46 -6.99 39.96
N ALA A 628 -21.18 -6.81 40.18
CA ALA A 628 -20.61 -6.85 41.54
C ALA A 628 -21.24 -5.80 42.46
N TYR A 629 -21.46 -4.57 41.97
CA TYR A 629 -22.19 -3.55 42.73
C TYR A 629 -23.64 -3.97 43.03
N ILE A 630 -24.34 -4.53 42.03
CA ILE A 630 -25.72 -4.98 42.23
C ILE A 630 -25.80 -6.08 43.31
N ILE A 631 -24.84 -7.01 43.33
CA ILE A 631 -24.77 -8.12 44.30
C ILE A 631 -24.34 -7.65 45.68
N THR A 632 -23.31 -6.80 45.74
CA THR A 632 -22.62 -6.49 47.00
C THR A 632 -23.13 -5.21 47.67
N GLY A 633 -23.75 -4.32 46.94
CA GLY A 633 -24.12 -2.99 47.39
C GLY A 633 -22.95 -1.99 47.48
N GLN A 634 -21.74 -2.41 47.06
CA GLN A 634 -20.54 -1.60 47.12
C GLN A 634 -19.82 -1.68 45.79
N PHE A 635 -19.21 -0.59 45.37
CA PHE A 635 -18.33 -0.64 44.20
C PHE A 635 -17.04 -1.43 44.52
N VAL A 636 -16.69 -2.37 43.66
CA VAL A 636 -15.49 -3.22 43.83
C VAL A 636 -14.20 -2.56 43.32
N VAL A 637 -14.29 -1.36 42.75
CA VAL A 637 -13.19 -0.51 42.32
C VAL A 637 -13.55 0.95 42.49
N SER A 638 -12.53 1.78 42.71
CA SER A 638 -12.67 3.25 42.72
C SER A 638 -12.46 3.82 41.30
N ALA A 639 -12.76 5.10 41.13
CA ALA A 639 -12.45 5.83 39.91
C ALA A 639 -10.94 5.83 39.63
N PHE A 640 -10.12 5.99 40.64
CA PHE A 640 -8.67 5.96 40.56
C PHE A 640 -8.16 4.59 40.09
N ASP A 641 -8.64 3.49 40.71
CA ASP A 641 -8.23 2.13 40.34
C ASP A 641 -8.49 1.83 38.87
N MET A 642 -9.65 2.32 38.38
CA MET A 642 -10.02 2.16 36.96
C MET A 642 -9.12 2.92 36.00
N VAL A 643 -8.74 4.16 36.35
CA VAL A 643 -7.81 4.94 35.51
C VAL A 643 -6.43 4.30 35.49
N LEU A 644 -5.95 3.86 36.67
CA LEU A 644 -4.68 3.15 36.80
C LEU A 644 -4.68 1.85 35.99
N LEU A 645 -5.76 1.07 36.07
CA LEU A 645 -5.94 -0.16 35.30
C LEU A 645 -5.91 0.08 33.78
N LEU A 646 -6.66 1.08 33.31
CA LEU A 646 -6.69 1.44 31.88
C LEU A 646 -5.29 1.79 31.40
N PHE A 647 -4.58 2.59 32.20
CA PHE A 647 -3.24 3.03 31.85
C PHE A 647 -2.25 1.87 31.71
N ILE A 648 -2.15 1.00 32.73
CA ILE A 648 -1.22 -0.12 32.76
C ILE A 648 -1.53 -1.08 31.59
N ILE A 649 -2.77 -1.54 31.45
CA ILE A 649 -3.12 -2.54 30.45
C ILE A 649 -3.07 -1.97 29.02
N ASP A 650 -3.44 -0.70 28.79
CA ASP A 650 -3.38 -0.12 27.45
C ASP A 650 -1.93 -0.01 26.95
N PHE A 651 -0.96 0.17 27.85
CA PHE A 651 0.45 0.14 27.49
C PHE A 651 0.89 -1.23 26.97
N VAL A 652 0.49 -2.32 27.63
CA VAL A 652 0.79 -3.69 27.14
C VAL A 652 0.04 -3.97 25.84
N THR A 653 -1.23 -3.60 25.74
CA THR A 653 -2.00 -3.88 24.52
C THR A 653 -1.46 -3.19 23.27
N LEU A 654 -0.78 -2.04 23.41
CA LEU A 654 -0.04 -1.41 22.31
C LEU A 654 1.07 -2.30 21.76
N THR A 655 1.71 -3.12 22.61
CA THR A 655 2.79 -4.02 22.16
C THR A 655 2.27 -5.18 21.30
N LEU A 656 0.96 -5.48 21.31
CA LEU A 656 0.33 -6.41 20.35
C LEU A 656 0.56 -5.99 18.89
N SER A 657 0.74 -4.67 18.63
CA SER A 657 1.07 -4.15 17.31
C SER A 657 2.37 -4.71 16.72
N THR A 658 3.25 -5.24 17.59
CA THR A 658 4.57 -5.78 17.18
C THR A 658 4.71 -7.27 17.48
N ASP A 659 3.63 -7.93 17.94
CA ASP A 659 3.66 -9.36 18.29
C ASP A 659 3.90 -10.27 17.09
N ILE A 660 4.37 -11.47 17.36
CA ILE A 660 4.54 -12.54 16.36
C ILE A 660 3.22 -13.27 16.24
N VAL A 661 2.52 -13.07 15.14
CA VAL A 661 1.23 -13.73 14.87
C VAL A 661 1.33 -14.61 13.62
N SER A 662 0.55 -15.69 13.59
CA SER A 662 0.36 -16.47 12.37
C SER A 662 -0.55 -15.68 11.42
N TRP A 663 -0.33 -15.85 10.13
CA TRP A 663 -1.17 -15.28 9.07
C TRP A 663 -2.03 -16.36 8.41
N SER A 664 -3.15 -15.97 7.81
CA SER A 664 -4.08 -16.88 7.14
C SER A 664 -3.59 -17.29 5.74
N LYS A 665 -3.90 -18.52 5.31
CA LYS A 665 -3.63 -18.95 3.92
C LYS A 665 -4.68 -18.44 2.92
N LYS A 666 -5.77 -17.85 3.39
CA LYS A 666 -6.83 -17.29 2.54
C LYS A 666 -6.90 -15.77 2.73
N PRO A 667 -7.47 -15.03 1.78
CA PRO A 667 -7.71 -13.61 1.94
C PRO A 667 -8.49 -13.33 3.23
N ASP A 668 -7.98 -12.38 4.02
CA ASP A 668 -8.66 -11.92 5.22
C ASP A 668 -9.87 -11.04 4.87
N SER A 669 -10.76 -10.83 5.83
CA SER A 669 -11.92 -9.96 5.62
C SER A 669 -12.28 -9.18 6.88
N TRP A 670 -12.69 -7.93 6.71
CA TRP A 670 -13.11 -7.05 7.81
C TRP A 670 -14.57 -7.30 8.21
N LYS A 671 -14.88 -8.54 8.67
CA LYS A 671 -16.23 -8.88 9.15
C LYS A 671 -16.35 -8.60 10.65
N ILE A 672 -17.28 -7.71 11.02
CA ILE A 672 -17.50 -7.29 12.42
C ILE A 672 -18.11 -8.40 13.26
N LYS A 673 -19.07 -9.16 12.70
CA LYS A 673 -19.81 -10.19 13.45
C LYS A 673 -18.93 -11.25 14.11
N PRO A 674 -17.95 -11.87 13.44
CA PRO A 674 -17.04 -12.82 14.09
C PRO A 674 -16.23 -12.19 15.21
N LEU A 675 -15.69 -10.96 15.00
CA LEU A 675 -14.88 -10.25 16.01
C LEU A 675 -15.68 -9.97 17.29
N VAL A 676 -16.91 -9.52 17.12
CA VAL A 676 -17.83 -9.26 18.24
C VAL A 676 -18.19 -10.58 18.94
N LYS A 677 -18.54 -11.64 18.19
CA LYS A 677 -18.83 -12.96 18.74
C LYS A 677 -17.70 -13.48 19.62
N ASP A 678 -16.47 -13.43 19.10
CA ASP A 678 -15.30 -13.95 19.80
C ASP A 678 -14.97 -13.13 21.06
N GLY A 679 -15.04 -11.80 20.94
CA GLY A 679 -14.83 -10.92 22.08
C GLY A 679 -15.90 -11.06 23.16
N PHE A 680 -17.18 -11.25 22.78
CA PHE A 680 -18.27 -11.50 23.73
C PHE A 680 -18.09 -12.84 24.44
N LEU A 681 -17.78 -13.90 23.69
CA LEU A 681 -17.55 -15.21 24.27
C LEU A 681 -16.49 -15.16 25.38
N LEU A 682 -15.31 -14.65 25.05
CA LEU A 682 -14.21 -14.54 26.03
C LEU A 682 -14.58 -13.60 27.19
N GLY A 683 -15.25 -12.49 26.90
CA GLY A 683 -15.71 -11.56 27.93
C GLY A 683 -16.69 -12.18 28.93
N LEU A 684 -17.63 -13.01 28.46
CA LEU A 684 -18.59 -13.70 29.34
C LEU A 684 -17.90 -14.70 30.28
N PHE A 685 -16.89 -15.45 29.78
CA PHE A 685 -16.13 -16.35 30.63
C PHE A 685 -15.32 -15.58 31.69
N LEU A 686 -14.67 -14.47 31.31
CA LEU A 686 -13.97 -13.62 32.28
C LEU A 686 -14.92 -13.05 33.36
N ILE A 687 -16.15 -12.67 32.99
CA ILE A 687 -17.18 -12.20 33.96
C ILE A 687 -17.51 -13.32 34.94
N ALA A 688 -17.84 -14.53 34.45
CA ALA A 688 -18.18 -15.65 35.30
C ALA A 688 -17.04 -16.01 36.29
N GLU A 689 -15.82 -16.08 35.80
CA GLU A 689 -14.61 -16.35 36.61
C GLU A 689 -14.42 -15.26 37.68
N ALA A 690 -14.56 -14.00 37.33
CA ALA A 690 -14.38 -12.89 38.25
C ALA A 690 -15.48 -12.84 39.33
N LEU A 691 -16.73 -13.19 39.00
CA LEU A 691 -17.82 -13.26 39.98
C LEU A 691 -17.60 -14.47 40.95
N VAL A 692 -17.11 -15.59 40.46
CA VAL A 692 -16.71 -16.73 41.31
C VAL A 692 -15.57 -16.29 42.23
N TRP A 693 -14.56 -15.58 41.67
CA TRP A 693 -13.44 -15.06 42.46
C TRP A 693 -13.87 -14.03 43.50
N LEU A 694 -14.82 -13.18 43.22
CA LEU A 694 -15.39 -12.25 44.18
C LEU A 694 -16.10 -12.96 45.33
N PHE A 695 -16.84 -14.04 45.02
CA PHE A 695 -17.47 -14.86 46.07
C PHE A 695 -16.43 -15.55 46.96
N ILE A 696 -15.37 -16.11 46.39
CA ILE A 696 -14.23 -16.70 47.12
C ILE A 696 -13.56 -15.63 47.97
N GLY A 697 -13.29 -14.45 47.41
CA GLY A 697 -12.67 -13.33 48.09
C GLY A 697 -13.43 -12.89 49.35
N LYS A 698 -14.74 -12.71 49.23
CA LYS A 698 -15.58 -12.36 50.37
C LYS A 698 -15.66 -13.44 51.45
N LYS A 699 -15.68 -14.71 51.02
CA LYS A 699 -15.83 -15.83 51.96
C LYS A 699 -14.55 -16.19 52.71
N TYR A 700 -13.39 -16.10 52.05
CA TYR A 700 -12.14 -16.64 52.58
C TYR A 700 -11.13 -15.57 52.99
N PHE A 701 -11.15 -14.36 52.41
CA PHE A 701 -10.14 -13.32 52.67
C PHE A 701 -10.66 -12.23 53.60
N ASN A 702 -11.89 -12.31 54.09
CA ASN A 702 -12.49 -11.35 55.06
C ASN A 702 -12.31 -9.89 54.64
N LEU A 703 -12.60 -9.56 53.38
CA LEU A 703 -12.47 -8.25 52.79
C LEU A 703 -13.57 -7.33 53.38
N THR A 704 -13.33 -6.75 54.57
CA THR A 704 -14.30 -5.96 55.29
C THR A 704 -14.19 -4.48 55.02
N GLU A 705 -13.00 -4.00 54.71
CA GLU A 705 -12.71 -2.61 54.38
C GLU A 705 -12.97 -2.34 52.90
N ILE A 706 -13.62 -1.21 52.58
CA ILE A 706 -13.94 -0.83 51.23
C ILE A 706 -12.69 -0.66 50.34
N GLY A 707 -11.58 -0.16 50.93
CA GLY A 707 -10.32 -0.03 50.26
C GLY A 707 -9.70 -1.36 49.86
N GLN A 708 -9.78 -2.38 50.74
CA GLN A 708 -9.32 -3.75 50.42
C GLN A 708 -10.18 -4.40 49.30
N LEU A 709 -11.51 -4.13 49.32
CA LEU A 709 -12.40 -4.59 48.25
C LEU A 709 -12.04 -3.96 46.90
N HIS A 710 -11.70 -2.67 46.89
CA HIS A 710 -11.26 -1.95 45.70
C HIS A 710 -9.95 -2.57 45.13
N SER A 711 -8.95 -2.81 45.98
CA SER A 711 -7.68 -3.39 45.56
C SER A 711 -7.84 -4.85 45.09
N PHE A 712 -8.75 -5.62 45.70
CA PHE A 712 -9.14 -6.94 45.24
C PHE A 712 -9.82 -6.89 43.87
N GLY A 713 -10.71 -5.93 43.63
CA GLY A 713 -11.37 -5.67 42.36
C GLY A 713 -10.35 -5.28 41.26
N PHE A 714 -9.40 -4.39 41.63
CA PHE A 714 -8.29 -4.05 40.74
C PHE A 714 -7.46 -5.29 40.35
N ALA A 715 -7.05 -6.11 41.32
CA ALA A 715 -6.30 -7.36 41.08
C ALA A 715 -7.08 -8.31 40.15
N THR A 716 -8.39 -8.46 40.38
CA THR A 716 -9.30 -9.25 39.56
C THR A 716 -9.33 -8.78 38.11
N LEU A 717 -9.59 -7.49 37.91
CA LEU A 717 -9.65 -6.90 36.55
C LEU A 717 -8.30 -6.93 35.85
N PHE A 718 -7.22 -6.69 36.58
CA PHE A 718 -5.87 -6.68 36.05
C PHE A 718 -5.43 -8.06 35.57
N PHE A 719 -5.41 -9.07 36.51
CA PHE A 719 -4.88 -10.39 36.17
C PHE A 719 -5.75 -11.11 35.11
N ALA A 720 -7.07 -10.99 35.19
CA ALA A 720 -7.97 -11.51 34.17
C ALA A 720 -7.67 -10.92 32.79
N SER A 721 -7.49 -9.60 32.71
CA SER A 721 -7.23 -8.89 31.44
C SER A 721 -5.86 -9.21 30.88
N ILE A 722 -4.81 -9.26 31.70
CA ILE A 722 -3.44 -9.48 31.24
C ILE A 722 -3.23 -10.91 30.72
N PHE A 723 -3.79 -11.92 31.41
CA PHE A 723 -3.71 -13.30 30.93
C PHE A 723 -4.61 -13.60 29.75
N ASN A 724 -5.72 -12.89 29.58
CA ASN A 724 -6.57 -12.98 28.39
C ASN A 724 -5.81 -12.60 27.12
N ILE A 725 -4.77 -11.74 27.18
CA ILE A 725 -3.93 -11.41 26.03
C ILE A 725 -3.28 -12.67 25.43
N PHE A 726 -2.83 -13.61 26.24
CA PHE A 726 -2.26 -14.88 25.75
C PHE A 726 -3.27 -15.73 24.98
N VAL A 727 -4.54 -15.65 25.39
CA VAL A 727 -5.63 -16.41 24.75
C VAL A 727 -6.03 -15.78 23.42
N VAL A 728 -6.18 -14.46 23.39
CA VAL A 728 -6.69 -13.71 22.21
C VAL A 728 -5.68 -13.71 21.04
N ARG A 729 -4.36 -13.70 21.32
CA ARG A 729 -3.31 -13.48 20.33
C ARG A 729 -3.15 -14.59 19.27
N THR A 730 -3.75 -15.75 19.45
CA THR A 730 -3.58 -16.89 18.55
C THR A 730 -4.87 -17.72 18.45
N PRO A 731 -5.25 -18.19 17.26
CA PRO A 731 -6.39 -19.11 17.10
C PRO A 731 -6.11 -20.53 17.64
N THR A 732 -4.85 -20.89 17.76
CA THR A 732 -4.42 -22.20 18.30
C THR A 732 -4.18 -22.12 19.82
N ARG A 733 -3.68 -23.20 20.42
CA ARG A 733 -3.25 -23.18 21.82
C ARG A 733 -2.25 -22.07 22.07
N PHE A 734 -2.40 -21.37 23.21
CA PHE A 734 -1.60 -20.18 23.54
C PHE A 734 -0.07 -20.41 23.45
N TYR A 735 0.42 -21.62 23.72
CA TYR A 735 1.84 -21.98 23.71
C TYR A 735 2.38 -22.41 22.34
N LYS A 736 1.53 -22.65 21.34
CA LYS A 736 1.97 -23.11 20.01
C LYS A 736 2.66 -22.03 19.18
N ASN A 737 2.25 -20.77 19.37
CA ASN A 737 2.86 -19.66 18.65
C ASN A 737 3.79 -18.88 19.59
N PRO A 738 5.04 -18.61 19.18
CA PRO A 738 5.98 -17.86 20.02
C PRO A 738 5.42 -16.45 20.29
N ILE A 739 5.63 -15.96 21.50
CA ILE A 739 5.27 -14.60 21.88
C ILE A 739 6.38 -13.63 21.47
N GLY A 740 6.01 -12.44 21.00
CA GLY A 740 6.97 -11.38 20.70
C GLY A 740 7.71 -10.91 21.96
N LYS A 741 9.04 -10.72 21.88
CA LYS A 741 9.86 -10.31 23.02
C LYS A 741 9.33 -9.04 23.71
N ASN A 742 8.91 -8.04 22.94
CA ASN A 742 8.39 -6.79 23.48
C ASN A 742 7.09 -6.98 24.26
N LEU A 743 6.18 -7.82 23.73
CA LEU A 743 4.93 -8.14 24.41
C LEU A 743 5.17 -8.91 25.70
N LEU A 744 6.05 -9.91 25.66
CA LEU A 744 6.38 -10.69 26.86
C LEU A 744 7.01 -9.82 27.95
N LEU A 745 7.96 -8.96 27.59
CA LEU A 745 8.61 -8.04 28.53
C LEU A 745 7.60 -7.05 29.12
N ALA A 746 6.71 -6.53 28.33
CA ALA A 746 5.66 -5.63 28.79
C ALA A 746 4.70 -6.33 29.76
N ILE A 747 4.24 -7.55 29.46
CA ILE A 747 3.39 -8.34 30.37
C ILE A 747 4.10 -8.62 31.71
N ILE A 748 5.36 -9.02 31.68
CA ILE A 748 6.15 -9.30 32.89
C ILE A 748 6.32 -8.02 33.73
N ALA A 749 6.67 -6.90 33.07
CA ALA A 749 6.85 -5.62 33.75
C ALA A 749 5.53 -5.16 34.41
N ASP A 750 4.41 -5.31 33.75
CA ASP A 750 3.10 -4.94 34.28
C ASP A 750 2.65 -5.84 35.44
N ILE A 751 2.91 -7.14 35.35
CA ILE A 751 2.64 -8.07 36.47
C ILE A 751 3.47 -7.69 37.69
N ILE A 752 4.75 -7.38 37.50
CA ILE A 752 5.64 -6.93 38.61
C ILE A 752 5.12 -5.61 39.18
N LEU A 753 4.76 -4.65 38.33
CA LEU A 753 4.23 -3.35 38.77
C LEU A 753 2.91 -3.51 39.55
N ALA A 754 2.00 -4.34 39.05
CA ALA A 754 0.71 -4.57 39.72
C ALA A 754 0.91 -5.28 41.07
N CYS A 755 1.78 -6.28 41.14
CA CYS A 755 2.14 -6.94 42.40
C CYS A 755 2.77 -5.95 43.41
N PHE A 756 3.63 -5.05 42.93
CA PHE A 756 4.22 -3.99 43.74
C PHE A 756 3.16 -3.05 44.29
N ILE A 757 2.26 -2.56 43.46
CA ILE A 757 1.16 -1.66 43.85
C ILE A 757 0.24 -2.32 44.87
N LEU A 758 -0.13 -3.59 44.62
CA LEU A 758 -1.03 -4.34 45.53
C LEU A 758 -0.40 -4.62 46.89
N SER A 759 0.94 -4.78 46.98
CA SER A 759 1.64 -5.16 48.19
C SER A 759 2.14 -3.97 49.02
N ILE A 760 2.64 -2.91 48.36
CA ILE A 760 3.24 -1.74 49.00
C ILE A 760 2.26 -0.58 49.08
N GLY A 761 1.33 -0.50 48.12
CA GLY A 761 0.36 0.57 48.02
C GLY A 761 0.88 1.79 47.24
N LEU A 762 -0.04 2.66 46.93
CA LEU A 762 0.17 4.02 46.43
C LEU A 762 -0.67 4.98 47.27
N PRO A 763 -0.38 6.28 47.27
CA PRO A 763 -1.30 7.24 47.88
C PRO A 763 -2.72 7.07 47.35
N GLY A 764 -3.69 6.80 48.20
CA GLY A 764 -5.08 6.53 47.79
C GLY A 764 -5.40 5.07 47.43
N PHE A 765 -4.43 4.17 47.48
CA PHE A 765 -4.60 2.75 47.18
C PHE A 765 -4.33 1.90 48.45
N THR A 766 -5.31 1.11 48.84
CA THR A 766 -5.19 0.24 50.04
C THR A 766 -4.47 -1.06 49.65
N THR A 767 -3.51 -1.48 50.47
CA THR A 767 -2.81 -2.76 50.24
C THR A 767 -3.69 -3.96 50.59
N VAL A 768 -3.43 -5.07 49.95
CA VAL A 768 -4.02 -6.38 50.27
C VAL A 768 -2.94 -7.34 50.75
N PRO A 769 -3.27 -8.35 51.58
CA PRO A 769 -2.32 -9.37 51.96
C PRO A 769 -1.72 -10.06 50.73
N ILE A 770 -0.45 -10.33 50.76
CA ILE A 770 0.29 -10.95 49.63
C ILE A 770 -0.34 -12.25 49.16
N ILE A 771 -0.99 -12.99 50.08
CA ILE A 771 -1.72 -14.22 49.74
C ILE A 771 -2.86 -13.96 48.77
N VAL A 772 -3.56 -12.79 48.87
CA VAL A 772 -4.62 -12.41 47.97
C VAL A 772 -4.06 -12.12 46.56
N THR A 773 -2.94 -11.39 46.52
CA THR A 773 -2.27 -11.08 45.25
C THR A 773 -1.81 -12.34 44.53
N VAL A 774 -1.11 -13.24 45.24
CA VAL A 774 -0.57 -14.50 44.69
C VAL A 774 -1.73 -15.43 44.29
N SER A 775 -2.75 -15.56 45.11
CA SER A 775 -3.92 -16.40 44.77
C SER A 775 -4.69 -15.88 43.55
N SER A 776 -4.84 -14.56 43.43
CA SER A 776 -5.50 -13.95 42.25
C SER A 776 -4.67 -14.20 40.98
N LEU A 777 -3.35 -14.02 41.05
CA LEU A 777 -2.45 -14.30 39.93
C LEU A 777 -2.54 -15.77 39.51
N LEU A 778 -2.49 -16.72 40.43
CA LEU A 778 -2.57 -18.16 40.12
C LEU A 778 -3.95 -18.54 39.61
N TYR A 779 -5.03 -18.02 40.18
CA TYR A 779 -6.41 -18.29 39.76
C TYR A 779 -6.64 -17.83 38.31
N PHE A 780 -6.32 -16.61 37.97
CA PHE A 780 -6.54 -16.09 36.62
C PHE A 780 -5.55 -16.66 35.60
N THR A 781 -4.35 -17.04 36.00
CA THR A 781 -3.43 -17.83 35.15
C THR A 781 -4.09 -19.16 34.77
N PHE A 782 -4.62 -19.89 35.75
CA PHE A 782 -5.32 -21.17 35.50
C PHE A 782 -6.56 -20.97 34.62
N CYS A 783 -7.44 -20.05 34.97
CA CYS A 783 -8.67 -19.79 34.23
C CYS A 783 -8.38 -19.40 32.77
N SER A 784 -7.50 -18.42 32.55
CA SER A 784 -7.21 -17.94 31.19
C SER A 784 -6.46 -18.96 30.36
N LEU A 785 -5.37 -19.53 30.86
CA LEU A 785 -4.48 -20.38 30.04
C LEU A 785 -5.00 -21.82 29.88
N ILE A 786 -5.91 -22.27 30.74
CA ILE A 786 -6.47 -23.64 30.64
C ILE A 786 -7.92 -23.58 30.19
N ILE A 787 -8.79 -22.87 30.92
CA ILE A 787 -10.25 -22.86 30.65
C ILE A 787 -10.55 -22.06 29.39
N ASN A 788 -10.17 -20.77 29.35
CA ASN A 788 -10.49 -19.88 28.23
C ASN A 788 -9.78 -20.31 26.95
N ASP A 789 -8.54 -20.82 27.04
CA ASP A 789 -7.80 -21.37 25.89
C ASP A 789 -8.47 -22.64 25.33
N TRP A 790 -9.10 -23.45 26.19
CA TRP A 790 -9.89 -24.61 25.76
C TRP A 790 -11.22 -24.20 25.13
N VAL A 791 -11.93 -23.23 25.72
CA VAL A 791 -13.22 -22.72 25.25
C VAL A 791 -13.06 -22.12 23.85
N LYS A 792 -12.05 -21.29 23.60
CA LYS A 792 -11.83 -20.68 22.28
C LYS A 792 -11.66 -21.73 21.18
N LEU A 793 -10.98 -22.85 21.47
CA LEU A 793 -10.81 -23.94 20.51
C LEU A 793 -12.13 -24.64 20.15
N LYS A 794 -12.98 -24.83 21.16
CA LYS A 794 -14.33 -25.44 20.96
C LYS A 794 -15.27 -24.52 20.20
N ALA A 795 -15.11 -23.20 20.35
CA ALA A 795 -15.96 -22.20 19.73
C ALA A 795 -15.53 -21.82 18.30
N ASN A 796 -14.52 -22.47 17.72
CA ASN A 796 -13.95 -22.13 16.40
C ASN A 796 -13.53 -20.65 16.31
N TYR A 797 -12.77 -20.21 17.31
CA TYR A 797 -12.23 -18.85 17.41
C TYR A 797 -11.41 -18.49 16.18
N GLN A 798 -11.67 -17.34 15.54
CA GLN A 798 -11.00 -16.82 14.35
C GLN A 798 -10.95 -17.80 13.15
N THR A 799 -11.78 -18.80 13.08
CA THR A 799 -11.81 -19.76 11.96
C THR A 799 -13.00 -19.55 11.02
N SER A 800 -13.90 -18.60 11.34
CA SER A 800 -15.14 -18.34 10.59
C SER A 800 -15.08 -17.08 9.72
#